data_c27c4916eb4ba02d97bab831e8854b45
#
_entry.id   c27c4916eb4ba02d97bab831e8854b45
#
_cell.length_a   1.000
_cell.length_b   1.000
_cell.length_c   1.000
_cell.angle_alpha   90.00
_cell.angle_beta   90.00
_cell.angle_gamma   90.00
#
_symmetry.space_group_name_H-M   'P 1'
#
loop_
_entity.id
_entity.type
_entity.pdbx_description
1 polymer ?
#
loop_
_entity_poly.entity_id
_entity_poly.type
_entity_poly.pdbx_seq_one_letter_code
_entity_poly.pdbx_strand_id
1 'polypeptide(L)'
;MRTSEQLYHQVRWDPRFDPARFVLGLLQRGAAPKRVPLPSFVPGGDIPWHRVLFVEADGELVWDRATGVDLIDVTAAGRVHDPRLLRAPFFTARTPYAWDPSGGGAWRPARVAPADAAAAPSSVRLLTWNTLWDRYDAPRIATARRRPLLLDDLAVADADVIALQEVEPELLGMLLAAPWVRAGYTLGTDPGGRDVSACGLLLLSRLPVREAGLHMFRPHKAVTAVTVDTAAGPLVVAGTHLTSDHTENGHERREAELARLAEGLGGVEAGVVLLGDFNDGRHGTEGPAPSLGMRDAWSEVHGAADATPTFDPAANPLAAVGSLTGRAGRLDRILLGSAPARVTRAALRGDSPAPDGLFVSDHFGVEATVEFGAHGEAPARLDVPATVRTAVAWLPPGLPDAVGEVRREHDPAAGRWPAHVNLLFGFVPESSFAEAVPLLAEVAAGTAAFEARLEGVHSFGHREEATVWLDPAAGGEAPWQELRRALTDRFPGCRGRSGGHGGYTPHLTLGRSPDPQRAVAEFAARLGGGLSARVGELAVLSRRGDGPMRVRATVALGTGEVRWAPEPLPASLPEARPEPGNDRAEAVTARIGAALPGARVHVAGSRRMGCALPGADLDLVAALPGTADVARVREQVAAALPQARGLREVTGARVPGLRFRVGSLSVDLVVVSTGGLDPARAVERRAELGEAAAVALSAVSDADAVREAVGAEHAAFAGLARRVKAWARARGLDSAPFGGLPGLAWSVLAAHTVREAGALPPDVLLREFFGRWAAWDWREPVASAGPVAGPLPVTSAVPGPDPVTVLTPSAPVRSCTAQVTPGLRDLLVQELYGAWELLESGVGADALAVAAPPPHRRHAAWAVVTVRAAEAEFEEVRGRVRGRLRALLGALEEAGATGAHAWPRPFESGPGLARYAIGLGAAPPDAAHLAGPADRWRAGLRGVEVAWATGGEVPDLGT
;
A
#
# COMPACT_ATOMS: atom_id res chain seq x y z
N MET A 1 11.66 24.36 25.75
CA MET A 1 10.34 24.28 25.12
C MET A 1 10.55 24.32 23.61
N ARG A 2 9.99 23.37 22.88
CA ARG A 2 10.03 23.30 21.42
C ARG A 2 9.24 24.45 20.80
N THR A 3 9.58 24.80 19.55
CA THR A 3 8.71 25.65 18.73
C THR A 3 7.48 24.83 18.27
N SER A 4 6.40 25.49 17.90
CA SER A 4 5.22 24.83 17.32
C SER A 4 5.54 24.04 16.03
N GLU A 5 6.52 24.50 15.27
CA GLU A 5 7.01 23.83 14.06
C GLU A 5 7.78 22.54 14.42
N GLN A 6 8.71 22.61 15.36
CA GLN A 6 9.43 21.43 15.84
C GLN A 6 8.49 20.38 16.43
N LEU A 7 7.51 20.80 17.21
CA LEU A 7 6.50 19.89 17.76
C LEU A 7 5.65 19.24 16.67
N TYR A 8 5.20 20.03 15.69
CA TYR A 8 4.43 19.52 14.56
C TYR A 8 5.21 18.44 13.81
N HIS A 9 6.48 18.71 13.48
CA HIS A 9 7.32 17.75 12.79
C HIS A 9 7.60 16.51 13.63
N GLN A 10 7.85 16.67 14.94
CA GLN A 10 8.02 15.53 15.83
C GLN A 10 6.76 14.65 15.87
N VAL A 11 5.59 15.22 16.12
CA VAL A 11 4.35 14.45 16.18
C VAL A 11 4.04 13.78 14.83
N ARG A 12 4.33 14.46 13.71
CA ARG A 12 4.04 13.93 12.38
C ARG A 12 4.95 12.77 11.97
N TRP A 13 6.19 12.76 12.42
CA TRP A 13 7.22 11.88 11.92
C TRP A 13 7.77 10.88 12.95
N ASP A 14 7.52 11.09 14.23
CA ASP A 14 7.90 10.15 15.28
C ASP A 14 6.85 9.03 15.35
N PRO A 15 7.21 7.76 15.05
CA PRO A 15 6.28 6.63 15.00
C PRO A 15 5.63 6.34 16.35
N ARG A 16 6.12 6.93 17.44
CA ARG A 16 5.50 6.82 18.77
C ARG A 16 4.20 7.60 18.89
N PHE A 17 3.87 8.49 17.96
CA PHE A 17 2.68 9.33 18.00
C PHE A 17 1.74 9.03 16.82
N ASP A 18 0.43 9.14 17.09
CA ASP A 18 -0.60 9.16 16.06
C ASP A 18 -1.00 10.61 15.75
N PRO A 19 -0.59 11.20 14.62
CA PRO A 19 -0.91 12.59 14.29
C PRO A 19 -2.41 12.90 14.27
N ALA A 20 -3.27 11.91 14.02
CA ALA A 20 -4.72 12.11 13.98
C ALA A 20 -5.33 12.40 15.36
N ARG A 21 -4.59 12.11 16.43
CA ARG A 21 -4.99 12.35 17.82
C ARG A 21 -4.60 13.74 18.33
N PHE A 22 -3.92 14.57 17.51
CA PHE A 22 -3.45 15.90 17.86
C PHE A 22 -4.29 17.00 17.21
N VAL A 23 -4.51 18.07 17.97
CA VAL A 23 -5.26 19.26 17.56
C VAL A 23 -4.44 20.50 17.84
N LEU A 24 -4.32 21.38 16.83
CA LEU A 24 -3.66 22.68 16.93
C LEU A 24 -4.69 23.77 17.27
N GLY A 25 -4.41 24.57 18.29
CA GLY A 25 -5.17 25.76 18.62
C GLY A 25 -4.60 26.99 17.92
N LEU A 26 -5.33 27.55 16.94
CA LEU A 26 -4.90 28.64 16.09
C LEU A 26 -5.50 29.98 16.51
N LEU A 27 -4.67 31.02 16.60
CA LEU A 27 -5.10 32.37 16.90
C LEU A 27 -6.12 32.89 15.89
N GLN A 28 -7.29 33.30 16.37
CA GLN A 28 -8.29 34.06 15.61
C GLN A 28 -8.44 35.47 16.18
N ARG A 29 -8.59 36.47 15.31
CA ARG A 29 -8.84 37.85 15.76
C ARG A 29 -10.24 37.97 16.36
N GLY A 30 -10.35 38.37 17.61
CA GLY A 30 -11.62 38.63 18.30
C GLY A 30 -12.48 37.40 18.59
N ALA A 31 -11.93 36.17 18.48
CA ALA A 31 -12.66 34.94 18.78
C ALA A 31 -11.78 33.95 19.55
N ALA A 32 -12.40 32.90 20.13
CA ALA A 32 -11.67 31.80 20.72
C ALA A 32 -10.78 31.08 19.69
N PRO A 33 -9.63 30.49 20.09
CA PRO A 33 -8.73 29.82 19.16
C PRO A 33 -9.46 28.74 18.35
N LYS A 34 -9.22 28.75 17.03
CA LYS A 34 -9.75 27.71 16.14
C LYS A 34 -8.97 26.42 16.37
N ARG A 35 -9.69 25.33 16.65
CA ARG A 35 -9.10 24.00 16.74
C ARG A 35 -9.04 23.36 15.35
N VAL A 36 -7.86 22.92 14.93
CA VAL A 36 -7.61 22.29 13.63
C VAL A 36 -6.87 20.98 13.87
N PRO A 37 -7.37 19.83 13.37
CA PRO A 37 -6.63 18.57 13.45
C PRO A 37 -5.23 18.72 12.83
N LEU A 38 -4.22 18.16 13.48
CA LEU A 38 -2.83 18.29 13.02
C LEU A 38 -2.62 17.80 11.57
N PRO A 39 -3.25 16.69 11.13
CA PRO A 39 -3.14 16.25 9.73
C PRO A 39 -3.75 17.23 8.71
N SER A 40 -4.69 18.07 9.13
CA SER A 40 -5.35 19.08 8.27
C SER A 40 -4.61 20.42 8.24
N PHE A 41 -3.57 20.56 9.04
CA PHE A 41 -2.75 21.78 9.04
C PHE A 41 -1.70 21.67 7.92
N VAL A 42 -1.63 22.73 7.10
CA VAL A 42 -0.69 22.79 5.98
C VAL A 42 0.50 23.70 6.36
N PRO A 43 1.69 23.13 6.61
CA PRO A 43 2.90 23.90 6.85
C PRO A 43 3.23 24.82 5.67
N GLY A 44 3.58 26.06 5.95
CA GLY A 44 3.89 27.03 4.88
C GLY A 44 2.68 27.55 4.11
N GLY A 45 1.46 27.15 4.49
CA GLY A 45 0.20 27.67 3.95
C GLY A 45 -0.18 29.04 4.54
N ASP A 46 -1.46 29.42 4.40
CA ASP A 46 -1.97 30.72 4.85
C ASP A 46 -1.87 30.97 6.36
N ILE A 47 -1.52 29.97 7.16
CA ILE A 47 -1.46 30.04 8.61
C ILE A 47 0.01 29.92 9.07
N PRO A 48 0.66 31.02 9.42
CA PRO A 48 2.04 31.02 9.90
C PRO A 48 2.17 30.36 11.29
N TRP A 49 3.30 29.74 11.58
CA TRP A 49 3.62 29.05 12.84
C TRP A 49 3.39 29.87 14.12
N HIS A 50 3.57 31.18 14.06
CA HIS A 50 3.35 32.04 15.24
C HIS A 50 1.88 32.12 15.65
N ARG A 51 0.93 31.71 14.79
CA ARG A 51 -0.50 31.65 15.13
C ARG A 51 -0.90 30.36 15.85
N VAL A 52 -0.04 29.37 15.92
CA VAL A 52 -0.28 28.16 16.78
C VAL A 52 -0.03 28.56 18.22
N LEU A 53 -1.07 28.57 19.04
CA LEU A 53 -1.04 28.93 20.45
C LEU A 53 -0.77 27.74 21.34
N PHE A 54 -1.46 26.63 21.09
CA PHE A 54 -1.35 25.40 21.87
C PHE A 54 -1.57 24.16 20.99
N VAL A 55 -1.18 23.01 21.54
CA VAL A 55 -1.41 21.68 20.96
C VAL A 55 -2.01 20.78 22.02
N GLU A 56 -3.11 20.13 21.69
CA GLU A 56 -3.78 19.11 22.48
C GLU A 56 -3.59 17.74 21.86
N ALA A 57 -3.45 16.70 22.68
CA ALA A 57 -3.48 15.30 22.29
C ALA A 57 -4.53 14.58 23.13
N ASP A 58 -5.47 13.86 22.50
CA ASP A 58 -6.59 13.20 23.20
C ASP A 58 -7.35 14.13 24.17
N GLY A 59 -7.38 15.43 23.89
CA GLY A 59 -7.95 16.47 24.76
C GLY A 59 -7.06 16.92 25.92
N GLU A 60 -5.88 16.35 26.09
CA GLU A 60 -4.86 16.81 27.04
C GLU A 60 -4.01 17.91 26.41
N LEU A 61 -3.77 19.01 27.15
CA LEU A 61 -2.89 20.09 26.69
C LEU A 61 -1.43 19.61 26.80
N VAL A 62 -0.80 19.33 25.67
CA VAL A 62 0.56 18.78 25.63
C VAL A 62 1.63 19.82 25.33
N TRP A 63 1.21 20.95 24.74
CA TRP A 63 2.11 22.08 24.49
C TRP A 63 1.31 23.41 24.46
N ASP A 64 1.84 24.43 25.09
CA ASP A 64 1.22 25.75 25.11
C ASP A 64 2.26 26.86 25.10
N ARG A 65 2.15 27.74 24.12
CA ARG A 65 3.11 28.84 23.91
C ARG A 65 3.10 29.85 25.05
N ALA A 66 1.93 30.15 25.62
CA ALA A 66 1.77 31.22 26.61
C ALA A 66 2.23 30.76 28.00
N THR A 67 1.94 29.50 28.35
CA THR A 67 2.23 28.96 29.68
C THR A 67 3.59 28.26 29.74
N GLY A 68 4.22 28.00 28.58
CA GLY A 68 5.48 27.29 28.52
C GLY A 68 5.37 25.77 28.71
N VAL A 69 4.17 25.21 28.66
CA VAL A 69 3.93 23.76 28.76
C VAL A 69 4.55 23.07 27.54
N ASP A 70 5.32 22.00 27.77
CA ASP A 70 5.90 21.11 26.76
C ASP A 70 6.03 19.70 27.35
N LEU A 71 4.96 18.92 27.25
CA LEU A 71 4.81 17.58 27.84
C LEU A 71 4.97 16.46 26.82
N ILE A 72 5.33 16.74 25.57
CA ILE A 72 5.30 15.76 24.48
C ILE A 72 6.17 14.52 24.74
N ASP A 73 7.28 14.67 25.44
CA ASP A 73 8.18 13.53 25.72
C ASP A 73 7.69 12.66 26.89
N VAL A 74 6.86 13.23 27.79
CA VAL A 74 6.42 12.56 29.02
C VAL A 74 4.95 12.16 29.01
N THR A 75 4.13 12.76 28.13
CA THR A 75 2.71 12.41 28.04
C THR A 75 2.49 11.03 27.45
N ALA A 76 1.43 10.33 27.92
CA ALA A 76 0.89 9.14 27.27
C ALA A 76 -0.13 9.49 26.15
N ALA A 77 -0.62 10.74 26.13
CA ALA A 77 -1.59 11.18 25.12
C ALA A 77 -0.99 11.22 23.72
N GLY A 78 -1.76 10.85 22.73
CA GLY A 78 -1.37 10.84 21.32
C GLY A 78 -0.38 9.75 20.92
N ARG A 79 0.04 8.85 21.83
CA ARG A 79 0.98 7.77 21.52
C ARG A 79 0.28 6.58 20.88
N VAL A 80 0.94 5.99 19.88
CA VAL A 80 0.49 4.77 19.20
C VAL A 80 0.82 3.57 20.09
N HIS A 81 -0.17 3.07 20.81
CA HIS A 81 -0.06 1.76 21.47
C HIS A 81 -0.66 0.65 20.58
N ASP A 82 -1.71 1.01 19.81
CA ASP A 82 -2.33 0.18 18.76
C ASP A 82 -2.64 1.08 17.55
N PRO A 83 -2.63 0.56 16.32
CA PRO A 83 -2.97 1.35 15.14
C PRO A 83 -4.41 1.86 15.24
N ARG A 84 -4.58 3.18 15.06
CA ARG A 84 -5.90 3.80 15.07
C ARG A 84 -6.78 3.28 13.94
N LEU A 85 -8.02 2.87 14.26
CA LEU A 85 -9.00 2.38 13.30
C LEU A 85 -9.77 3.53 12.62
N LEU A 86 -10.10 4.58 13.38
CA LEU A 86 -10.80 5.78 12.87
C LEU A 86 -9.77 6.79 12.33
N ARG A 87 -9.33 6.59 11.08
CA ARG A 87 -8.19 7.31 10.47
C ARG A 87 -8.59 8.54 9.66
N ALA A 88 -7.72 9.55 9.65
CA ALA A 88 -7.74 10.60 8.63
C ALA A 88 -7.39 10.02 7.24
N PRO A 89 -7.86 10.63 6.13
CA PRO A 89 -8.60 11.89 6.07
C PRO A 89 -10.12 11.75 6.33
N PHE A 90 -10.66 10.54 6.39
CA PHE A 90 -12.11 10.37 6.55
C PHE A 90 -12.57 10.82 7.94
N PHE A 91 -12.06 10.22 9.03
CA PHE A 91 -12.42 10.63 10.37
C PHE A 91 -11.51 11.73 10.92
N THR A 92 -12.12 12.76 11.46
CA THR A 92 -11.48 13.71 12.36
C THR A 92 -11.58 13.18 13.78
N ALA A 93 -10.45 12.99 14.46
CA ALA A 93 -10.40 12.48 15.83
C ALA A 93 -11.24 13.32 16.78
N ARG A 94 -11.90 12.64 17.72
CA ARG A 94 -12.63 13.23 18.85
C ARG A 94 -12.15 12.63 20.16
N THR A 95 -12.23 13.41 21.21
CA THR A 95 -11.94 12.97 22.57
C THR A 95 -13.21 12.41 23.18
N PRO A 96 -13.21 11.14 23.65
CA PRO A 96 -14.30 10.62 24.46
C PRO A 96 -14.30 11.26 25.85
N TYR A 97 -15.49 11.41 26.48
CA TYR A 97 -15.64 11.98 27.82
C TYR A 97 -16.45 11.04 28.72
N ALA A 98 -15.99 10.87 29.95
CA ALA A 98 -16.67 10.15 31.00
C ALA A 98 -16.91 11.07 32.21
N TRP A 99 -17.94 10.74 33.03
CA TRP A 99 -18.22 11.48 34.25
C TRP A 99 -17.24 11.08 35.35
N ASP A 100 -16.56 12.06 35.93
CA ASP A 100 -15.71 11.90 37.12
C ASP A 100 -16.47 12.45 38.31
N PRO A 101 -16.90 11.60 39.25
CA PRO A 101 -17.63 12.04 40.45
C PRO A 101 -16.76 12.77 41.47
N SER A 102 -15.42 12.73 41.31
CA SER A 102 -14.49 13.38 42.26
C SER A 102 -14.56 14.92 42.16
N GLY A 103 -14.27 15.61 43.23
CA GLY A 103 -14.14 17.09 43.27
C GLY A 103 -15.39 17.87 42.86
N GLY A 104 -16.60 17.34 43.13
CA GLY A 104 -17.86 18.00 42.79
C GLY A 104 -18.51 17.50 41.51
N GLY A 105 -17.90 16.57 40.84
CA GLY A 105 -18.39 15.92 39.61
C GLY A 105 -18.23 16.76 38.33
N ALA A 106 -17.56 16.20 37.32
CA ALA A 106 -17.39 16.84 36.03
C ALA A 106 -17.21 15.82 34.90
N TRP A 107 -17.61 16.19 33.68
CA TRP A 107 -17.24 15.45 32.47
C TRP A 107 -15.77 15.72 32.16
N ARG A 108 -14.97 14.64 32.05
CA ARG A 108 -13.53 14.69 31.79
C ARG A 108 -13.17 13.78 30.61
N PRO A 109 -12.07 14.05 29.89
CA PRO A 109 -11.55 13.11 28.93
C PRO A 109 -11.46 11.71 29.53
N ALA A 110 -12.06 10.74 28.85
CA ALA A 110 -12.04 9.34 29.30
C ALA A 110 -10.62 8.80 29.21
N ARG A 111 -10.17 8.09 30.26
CA ARG A 111 -8.88 7.39 30.21
C ARG A 111 -9.05 6.09 29.42
N VAL A 112 -8.24 5.95 28.36
CA VAL A 112 -8.15 4.69 27.63
C VAL A 112 -7.40 3.70 28.52
N ALA A 113 -8.10 2.75 29.10
CA ALA A 113 -7.47 1.64 29.82
C ALA A 113 -6.89 0.65 28.77
N PRO A 114 -5.74 0.00 29.07
CA PRO A 114 -5.28 -1.13 28.25
C PRO A 114 -6.40 -2.17 28.19
N ALA A 115 -6.61 -2.76 27.00
CA ALA A 115 -7.62 -3.79 26.83
C ALA A 115 -7.32 -5.00 27.71
N ASP A 116 -8.18 -5.27 28.67
CA ASP A 116 -8.20 -6.57 29.31
C ASP A 116 -9.08 -7.49 28.45
N ALA A 117 -8.45 -8.24 27.54
CA ALA A 117 -9.14 -9.13 26.61
C ALA A 117 -10.01 -10.19 27.32
N ALA A 118 -9.72 -10.47 28.59
CA ALA A 118 -10.52 -11.40 29.40
C ALA A 118 -11.86 -10.81 29.89
N ALA A 119 -12.03 -9.48 29.84
CA ALA A 119 -13.24 -8.77 30.29
C ALA A 119 -14.10 -8.26 29.13
N ALA A 120 -13.71 -8.47 27.87
CA ALA A 120 -14.44 -7.96 26.71
C ALA A 120 -15.75 -8.73 26.48
N PRO A 121 -16.90 -8.05 26.25
CA PRO A 121 -18.20 -8.71 26.18
C PRO A 121 -18.34 -9.57 24.91
N SER A 122 -18.97 -10.74 25.09
CA SER A 122 -19.37 -11.60 23.96
C SER A 122 -20.71 -11.20 23.33
N SER A 123 -21.43 -10.27 23.93
CA SER A 123 -22.71 -9.76 23.44
C SER A 123 -22.80 -8.25 23.68
N VAL A 124 -23.28 -7.53 22.66
CA VAL A 124 -23.46 -6.07 22.71
C VAL A 124 -24.90 -5.73 22.33
N ARG A 125 -25.57 -4.94 23.17
CA ARG A 125 -26.89 -4.39 22.89
C ARG A 125 -26.75 -2.98 22.31
N LEU A 126 -27.30 -2.80 21.15
CA LEU A 126 -27.25 -1.59 20.34
C LEU A 126 -28.64 -0.96 20.29
N LEU A 127 -28.69 0.36 20.36
CA LEU A 127 -29.91 1.13 20.15
C LEU A 127 -29.62 2.35 19.27
N THR A 128 -30.48 2.56 18.26
CA THR A 128 -30.53 3.80 17.51
C THR A 128 -31.89 4.44 17.59
N TRP A 129 -31.94 5.76 17.73
CA TRP A 129 -33.22 6.49 17.82
C TRP A 129 -33.08 7.93 17.31
N ASN A 130 -33.88 8.31 16.32
CA ASN A 130 -34.10 9.71 15.98
C ASN A 130 -34.99 10.33 17.03
N THR A 131 -34.55 11.41 17.73
CA THR A 131 -35.16 11.97 18.94
C THR A 131 -36.16 13.10 18.65
N LEU A 132 -36.39 13.42 17.40
CA LEU A 132 -37.24 14.51 16.91
C LEU A 132 -36.80 15.90 17.40
N TRP A 133 -36.26 16.71 16.51
CA TRP A 133 -35.95 18.13 16.78
C TRP A 133 -37.17 18.95 17.13
N ASP A 134 -37.02 19.96 18.00
CA ASP A 134 -38.10 20.89 18.33
C ASP A 134 -38.03 22.22 17.58
N ARG A 135 -37.09 22.33 16.62
CA ARG A 135 -36.65 23.55 15.93
C ARG A 135 -37.75 24.46 15.44
N TYR A 136 -38.92 23.90 15.10
CA TYR A 136 -39.97 24.65 14.45
C TYR A 136 -41.36 24.49 15.07
N ASP A 137 -41.60 23.45 15.84
CA ASP A 137 -42.94 23.05 16.24
C ASP A 137 -43.05 22.55 17.72
N ALA A 138 -42.18 23.01 18.63
CA ALA A 138 -42.13 22.57 20.01
C ALA A 138 -43.49 22.40 20.71
N PRO A 139 -44.48 23.33 20.56
CA PRO A 139 -45.80 23.18 21.14
C PRO A 139 -46.64 22.05 20.47
N ARG A 140 -46.50 21.90 19.15
CA ARG A 140 -47.27 20.87 18.39
C ARG A 140 -46.78 19.46 18.67
N ILE A 141 -45.48 19.31 18.92
CA ILE A 141 -44.84 18.01 19.19
C ILE A 141 -44.63 17.76 20.66
N ALA A 142 -45.17 18.60 21.52
CA ALA A 142 -45.16 18.48 22.98
C ALA A 142 -43.78 18.19 23.61
N THR A 143 -42.72 18.87 23.10
CA THR A 143 -41.29 18.63 23.44
C THR A 143 -41.02 18.52 24.92
N ALA A 144 -41.56 19.45 25.73
CA ALA A 144 -41.37 19.49 27.19
C ALA A 144 -41.94 18.24 27.91
N ARG A 145 -42.97 17.59 27.35
CA ARG A 145 -43.58 16.38 27.90
C ARG A 145 -42.91 15.11 27.40
N ARG A 146 -42.56 15.05 26.11
CA ARG A 146 -42.01 13.84 25.50
C ARG A 146 -40.55 13.58 25.85
N ARG A 147 -39.68 14.61 25.98
CA ARG A 147 -38.28 14.44 26.33
C ARG A 147 -38.05 13.71 27.66
N PRO A 148 -38.70 13.99 28.77
CA PRO A 148 -38.58 13.16 29.99
C PRO A 148 -38.94 11.69 29.73
N LEU A 149 -40.04 11.43 29.00
CA LEU A 149 -40.46 10.06 28.67
C LEU A 149 -39.40 9.35 27.77
N LEU A 150 -38.82 10.06 26.82
CA LEU A 150 -37.73 9.53 26.03
C LEU A 150 -36.51 9.17 26.89
N LEU A 151 -36.16 9.99 27.89
CA LEU A 151 -35.06 9.69 28.80
C LEU A 151 -35.32 8.44 29.62
N ASP A 152 -36.56 8.25 30.07
CA ASP A 152 -36.98 7.07 30.84
C ASP A 152 -36.91 5.82 29.93
N ASP A 153 -37.38 5.89 28.71
CA ASP A 153 -37.29 4.79 27.73
C ASP A 153 -35.85 4.41 27.40
N LEU A 154 -34.98 5.41 27.23
CA LEU A 154 -33.55 5.19 26.99
C LEU A 154 -32.87 4.50 28.18
N ALA A 155 -33.25 4.89 29.43
CA ALA A 155 -32.73 4.26 30.64
C ALA A 155 -33.19 2.80 30.77
N VAL A 156 -34.46 2.51 30.43
CA VAL A 156 -35.04 1.13 30.45
C VAL A 156 -34.48 0.27 29.36
N ALA A 157 -34.08 0.84 28.22
CA ALA A 157 -33.45 0.11 27.12
C ALA A 157 -32.18 -0.63 27.53
N ASP A 158 -31.46 -0.08 28.52
CA ASP A 158 -30.23 -0.68 29.08
C ASP A 158 -29.23 -1.13 27.98
N ALA A 159 -29.12 -0.36 26.89
CA ALA A 159 -28.27 -0.66 25.77
C ALA A 159 -26.80 -0.36 26.08
N ASP A 160 -25.88 -1.16 25.52
CA ASP A 160 -24.44 -0.97 25.72
C ASP A 160 -23.91 0.19 24.91
N VAL A 161 -24.48 0.40 23.68
CA VAL A 161 -24.18 1.56 22.85
C VAL A 161 -25.48 2.15 22.30
N ILE A 162 -25.64 3.48 22.49
CA ILE A 162 -26.81 4.24 22.06
C ILE A 162 -26.37 5.29 21.03
N ALA A 163 -26.98 5.28 19.84
CA ALA A 163 -26.79 6.30 18.81
C ALA A 163 -28.07 7.13 18.63
N LEU A 164 -28.00 8.39 18.96
CA LEU A 164 -29.13 9.31 18.84
C LEU A 164 -28.93 10.27 17.66
N GLN A 165 -30.00 10.52 16.93
CA GLN A 165 -30.10 11.50 15.88
C GLN A 165 -31.03 12.64 16.32
N GLU A 166 -30.87 13.83 15.72
CA GLU A 166 -31.63 15.04 16.04
C GLU A 166 -31.50 15.51 17.48
N VAL A 167 -30.34 15.25 18.09
CA VAL A 167 -30.05 15.74 19.44
C VAL A 167 -29.77 17.25 19.40
N GLU A 168 -30.46 17.98 20.24
CA GLU A 168 -30.30 19.43 20.43
C GLU A 168 -29.61 19.75 21.75
N PRO A 169 -29.05 20.94 21.93
CA PRO A 169 -28.34 21.32 23.16
C PRO A 169 -29.14 21.10 24.48
N GLU A 170 -30.45 21.34 24.45
CA GLU A 170 -31.32 21.12 25.63
C GLU A 170 -31.45 19.64 25.98
N LEU A 171 -31.66 18.77 24.96
CA LEU A 171 -31.73 17.32 25.17
C LEU A 171 -30.35 16.78 25.61
N LEU A 172 -29.26 17.27 25.00
CA LEU A 172 -27.92 16.95 25.47
C LEU A 172 -27.73 17.32 26.93
N GLY A 173 -28.15 18.53 27.35
CA GLY A 173 -28.10 18.98 28.73
C GLY A 173 -28.86 18.04 29.69
N MET A 174 -30.04 17.57 29.29
CA MET A 174 -30.84 16.62 30.07
C MET A 174 -30.12 15.25 30.19
N LEU A 175 -29.57 14.74 29.09
CA LEU A 175 -28.79 13.48 29.07
C LEU A 175 -27.54 13.59 29.94
N LEU A 176 -26.79 14.68 29.87
CA LEU A 176 -25.58 14.93 30.66
C LEU A 176 -25.91 15.05 32.17
N ALA A 177 -27.13 15.47 32.52
CA ALA A 177 -27.60 15.56 33.89
C ALA A 177 -28.16 14.23 34.40
N ALA A 178 -28.57 13.31 33.54
CA ALA A 178 -29.22 12.05 33.92
C ALA A 178 -28.29 11.15 34.73
N PRO A 179 -28.73 10.64 35.91
CA PRO A 179 -27.88 9.83 36.78
C PRO A 179 -27.36 8.56 36.11
N TRP A 180 -28.21 7.90 35.31
CA TRP A 180 -27.83 6.66 34.62
C TRP A 180 -26.76 6.90 33.52
N VAL A 181 -26.75 8.06 32.86
CA VAL A 181 -25.71 8.44 31.88
C VAL A 181 -24.41 8.69 32.62
N ARG A 182 -24.44 9.47 33.71
CA ARG A 182 -23.24 9.76 34.52
C ARG A 182 -22.62 8.52 35.16
N ALA A 183 -23.46 7.56 35.55
CA ALA A 183 -23.01 6.35 36.24
C ALA A 183 -22.34 5.34 35.29
N GLY A 184 -22.68 5.32 33.99
CA GLY A 184 -22.30 4.20 33.16
C GLY A 184 -21.84 4.52 31.73
N TYR A 185 -21.98 5.76 31.23
CA TYR A 185 -21.72 6.02 29.82
C TYR A 185 -20.57 6.99 29.58
N THR A 186 -19.80 6.66 28.53
CA THR A 186 -18.80 7.52 27.92
C THR A 186 -19.40 8.16 26.65
N LEU A 187 -19.22 9.45 26.45
CA LEU A 187 -19.64 10.18 25.28
C LEU A 187 -18.56 10.07 24.20
N GLY A 188 -18.96 9.85 22.94
CA GLY A 188 -18.07 9.87 21.79
C GLY A 188 -17.62 11.27 21.36
N THR A 189 -18.02 12.32 22.08
CA THR A 189 -17.74 13.74 21.72
C THR A 189 -17.66 14.62 22.94
N ASP A 190 -17.30 15.92 22.71
CA ASP A 190 -17.22 16.96 23.73
C ASP A 190 -18.60 17.23 24.40
N PRO A 191 -18.72 17.17 25.72
CA PRO A 191 -19.94 17.55 26.47
C PRO A 191 -20.34 19.02 26.31
N GLY A 192 -19.43 19.89 25.80
CA GLY A 192 -19.77 21.26 25.41
C GLY A 192 -20.68 21.37 24.20
N GLY A 193 -21.04 20.26 23.56
CA GLY A 193 -22.11 20.14 22.57
C GLY A 193 -21.84 20.79 21.20
N ARG A 194 -20.60 21.14 20.87
CA ARG A 194 -20.30 21.79 19.57
C ARG A 194 -20.58 20.87 18.40
N ASP A 195 -20.12 19.60 18.48
CA ASP A 195 -20.36 18.63 17.42
C ASP A 195 -21.85 18.29 17.34
N VAL A 196 -22.52 18.12 18.48
CA VAL A 196 -23.96 17.86 18.54
C VAL A 196 -24.74 19.02 17.91
N SER A 197 -24.39 20.26 18.20
CA SER A 197 -25.02 21.45 17.55
C SER A 197 -24.76 21.50 16.04
N ALA A 198 -23.61 20.99 15.57
CA ALA A 198 -23.24 20.98 14.15
C ALA A 198 -23.92 19.85 13.37
N CYS A 199 -24.10 18.68 13.96
CA CYS A 199 -24.57 17.48 13.26
C CYS A 199 -25.83 16.82 13.83
N GLY A 200 -26.23 17.11 15.07
CA GLY A 200 -27.36 16.46 15.71
C GLY A 200 -27.13 15.01 16.15
N LEU A 201 -25.88 14.52 16.15
CA LEU A 201 -25.55 13.14 16.48
C LEU A 201 -24.91 13.04 17.85
N LEU A 202 -25.27 11.99 18.60
CA LEU A 202 -24.65 11.66 19.87
C LEU A 202 -24.48 10.14 19.99
N LEU A 203 -23.24 9.69 20.30
CA LEU A 203 -22.96 8.31 20.70
C LEU A 203 -22.66 8.27 22.20
N LEU A 204 -23.34 7.35 22.87
CA LEU A 204 -23.13 6.99 24.28
C LEU A 204 -22.68 5.53 24.33
N SER A 205 -21.63 5.22 25.04
CA SER A 205 -21.14 3.84 25.21
C SER A 205 -20.92 3.51 26.65
N ARG A 206 -21.48 2.40 27.10
CA ARG A 206 -21.20 1.79 28.40
C ARG A 206 -19.89 1.01 28.38
N LEU A 207 -19.52 0.53 27.18
CA LEU A 207 -18.26 -0.15 26.98
C LEU A 207 -17.12 0.88 26.94
N PRO A 208 -15.91 0.54 27.42
CA PRO A 208 -14.75 1.42 27.34
C PRO A 208 -14.48 1.85 25.89
N VAL A 209 -14.39 3.16 25.67
CA VAL A 209 -14.13 3.73 24.34
C VAL A 209 -12.63 3.91 24.17
N ARG A 210 -12.06 3.25 23.17
CA ARG A 210 -10.63 3.40 22.80
C ARG A 210 -10.37 4.68 22.04
N GLU A 211 -11.23 5.00 21.08
CA GLU A 211 -11.12 6.16 20.20
C GLU A 211 -12.49 6.61 19.71
N ALA A 212 -12.59 7.87 19.35
CA ALA A 212 -13.77 8.44 18.74
C ALA A 212 -13.41 9.30 17.54
N GLY A 213 -14.34 9.44 16.58
CA GLY A 213 -14.16 10.19 15.37
C GLY A 213 -15.45 10.74 14.81
N LEU A 214 -15.33 11.81 14.00
CA LEU A 214 -16.46 12.45 13.32
C LEU A 214 -16.07 12.73 11.86
N HIS A 215 -16.98 12.47 10.93
CA HIS A 215 -16.91 12.94 9.56
C HIS A 215 -18.18 13.71 9.21
N MET A 216 -18.03 14.96 8.79
CA MET A 216 -19.13 15.80 8.36
C MET A 216 -19.34 15.67 6.85
N PHE A 217 -20.52 15.26 6.41
CA PHE A 217 -20.90 15.36 4.99
C PHE A 217 -21.26 16.81 4.65
N ARG A 218 -22.04 17.44 5.54
CA ARG A 218 -22.52 18.82 5.47
C ARG A 218 -23.16 19.22 6.82
N PRO A 219 -23.58 20.47 7.05
CA PRO A 219 -24.30 20.85 8.25
C PRO A 219 -25.48 19.91 8.52
N HIS A 220 -25.59 19.42 9.75
CA HIS A 220 -26.58 18.47 10.26
C HIS A 220 -26.59 17.06 9.61
N LYS A 221 -25.61 16.75 8.79
CA LYS A 221 -25.44 15.42 8.20
C LYS A 221 -24.01 14.94 8.37
N ALA A 222 -23.83 13.82 9.07
CA ALA A 222 -22.51 13.33 9.47
C ALA A 222 -22.56 11.84 9.79
N VAL A 223 -21.36 11.28 10.02
CA VAL A 223 -21.18 10.03 10.76
C VAL A 223 -20.26 10.28 11.94
N THR A 224 -20.67 9.86 13.13
CA THR A 224 -19.83 9.82 14.34
C THR A 224 -19.54 8.36 14.67
N ALA A 225 -18.35 8.05 15.20
CA ALA A 225 -17.98 6.67 15.49
C ALA A 225 -17.18 6.57 16.79
N VAL A 226 -17.30 5.43 17.45
CA VAL A 226 -16.46 5.02 18.58
C VAL A 226 -15.91 3.63 18.33
N THR A 227 -14.73 3.34 18.87
CA THR A 227 -14.18 1.99 18.88
C THR A 227 -14.24 1.44 20.28
N VAL A 228 -14.81 0.25 20.42
CA VAL A 228 -14.95 -0.51 21.69
C VAL A 228 -14.38 -1.91 21.51
N ASP A 229 -14.10 -2.61 22.62
CA ASP A 229 -13.62 -3.99 22.58
C ASP A 229 -14.76 -4.99 22.74
N THR A 230 -14.69 -6.09 21.98
CA THR A 230 -15.55 -7.27 22.10
C THR A 230 -14.70 -8.54 22.20
N ALA A 231 -15.31 -9.66 22.56
CA ALA A 231 -14.65 -10.95 22.60
C ALA A 231 -14.07 -11.38 21.22
N ALA A 232 -14.56 -10.80 20.12
CA ALA A 232 -14.06 -11.02 18.76
C ALA A 232 -13.05 -9.95 18.30
N GLY A 233 -12.57 -9.11 19.21
CA GLY A 233 -11.64 -8.03 18.90
C GLY A 233 -12.30 -6.64 18.86
N PRO A 234 -11.63 -5.61 18.33
CA PRO A 234 -12.14 -4.25 18.25
C PRO A 234 -13.36 -4.15 17.33
N LEU A 235 -14.34 -3.37 17.77
CA LEU A 235 -15.58 -3.07 17.05
C LEU A 235 -15.72 -1.56 16.88
N VAL A 236 -15.86 -1.11 15.64
CA VAL A 236 -16.26 0.27 15.33
C VAL A 236 -17.79 0.34 15.31
N VAL A 237 -18.35 1.15 16.18
CA VAL A 237 -19.78 1.48 16.19
C VAL A 237 -19.95 2.91 15.69
N ALA A 238 -20.59 3.05 14.52
CA ALA A 238 -20.77 4.32 13.84
C ALA A 238 -22.26 4.71 13.79
N GLY A 239 -22.57 5.95 14.20
CA GLY A 239 -23.91 6.54 14.17
C GLY A 239 -24.05 7.56 13.04
N THR A 240 -25.09 7.48 12.22
CA THR A 240 -25.30 8.39 11.10
C THR A 240 -26.70 8.98 11.05
N HIS A 241 -26.86 10.10 10.36
CA HIS A 241 -28.14 10.68 9.97
C HIS A 241 -28.02 11.23 8.55
N LEU A 242 -28.68 10.60 7.57
CA LEU A 242 -28.58 10.95 6.17
C LEU A 242 -29.68 11.92 5.75
N THR A 243 -29.56 12.44 4.53
CA THR A 243 -30.45 13.44 3.96
C THR A 243 -31.88 12.94 3.80
N SER A 244 -32.86 13.68 4.32
CA SER A 244 -34.27 13.39 4.15
C SER A 244 -34.81 13.84 2.78
N ASP A 245 -35.98 13.33 2.37
CA ASP A 245 -36.68 13.72 1.16
C ASP A 245 -37.31 15.13 1.25
N HIS A 246 -37.29 15.75 2.43
CA HIS A 246 -37.59 17.19 2.59
C HIS A 246 -36.59 18.11 1.92
N THR A 247 -35.42 17.58 1.57
CA THR A 247 -34.35 18.35 0.92
C THR A 247 -34.46 18.20 -0.59
N GLU A 248 -34.31 19.28 -1.33
CA GLU A 248 -34.22 19.28 -2.79
C GLU A 248 -33.07 18.32 -3.21
N ASN A 249 -33.33 17.41 -4.17
CA ASN A 249 -32.43 16.34 -4.59
C ASN A 249 -32.00 15.40 -3.44
N GLY A 250 -32.90 15.15 -2.46
CA GLY A 250 -32.61 14.33 -1.27
C GLY A 250 -32.08 12.95 -1.61
N HIS A 251 -32.66 12.29 -2.61
CA HIS A 251 -32.22 10.96 -3.05
C HIS A 251 -30.77 10.97 -3.58
N GLU A 252 -30.41 11.86 -4.50
CA GLU A 252 -29.04 11.96 -5.06
C GLU A 252 -28.00 12.26 -3.96
N ARG A 253 -28.39 13.11 -3.01
CA ARG A 253 -27.52 13.44 -1.87
C ARG A 253 -27.30 12.26 -0.94
N ARG A 254 -28.34 11.44 -0.67
CA ARG A 254 -28.21 10.19 0.10
C ARG A 254 -27.29 9.18 -0.60
N GLU A 255 -27.43 9.02 -1.92
CA GLU A 255 -26.54 8.13 -2.67
C GLU A 255 -25.08 8.57 -2.56
N ALA A 256 -24.79 9.85 -2.65
CA ALA A 256 -23.46 10.39 -2.44
C ALA A 256 -22.96 10.21 -0.99
N GLU A 257 -23.82 10.37 0.00
CA GLU A 257 -23.52 10.12 1.42
C GLU A 257 -23.25 8.63 1.70
N LEU A 258 -24.05 7.73 1.09
CA LEU A 258 -23.82 6.28 1.17
C LEU A 258 -22.50 5.86 0.53
N ALA A 259 -22.17 6.41 -0.64
CA ALA A 259 -20.88 6.16 -1.29
C ALA A 259 -19.69 6.63 -0.42
N ARG A 260 -19.82 7.79 0.24
CA ARG A 260 -18.80 8.28 1.19
C ARG A 260 -18.69 7.41 2.43
N LEU A 261 -19.80 6.88 2.95
CA LEU A 261 -19.79 5.92 4.05
C LEU A 261 -19.10 4.60 3.64
N ALA A 262 -19.40 4.09 2.45
CA ALA A 262 -18.76 2.88 1.93
C ALA A 262 -17.23 3.07 1.79
N GLU A 263 -16.78 4.24 1.26
CA GLU A 263 -15.36 4.59 1.16
C GLU A 263 -14.69 4.65 2.54
N GLY A 264 -15.31 5.35 3.51
CA GLY A 264 -14.70 5.60 4.81
C GLY A 264 -14.71 4.41 5.76
N LEU A 265 -15.73 3.56 5.68
CA LEU A 265 -15.86 2.37 6.54
C LEU A 265 -15.28 1.10 5.90
N GLY A 266 -15.19 1.03 4.57
CA GLY A 266 -14.67 -0.12 3.85
C GLY A 266 -13.19 -0.41 4.10
N GLY A 267 -12.40 0.61 4.51
CA GLY A 267 -10.99 0.47 4.85
C GLY A 267 -10.71 0.18 6.34
N VAL A 268 -11.74 -0.03 7.16
CA VAL A 268 -11.59 -0.30 8.60
C VAL A 268 -11.26 -1.79 8.80
N GLU A 269 -10.06 -2.05 9.33
CA GLU A 269 -9.57 -3.42 9.63
C GLU A 269 -10.13 -3.93 10.97
N ALA A 270 -11.44 -3.85 11.17
CA ALA A 270 -12.14 -4.29 12.38
C ALA A 270 -13.61 -4.61 12.05
N GLY A 271 -14.34 -5.21 12.99
CA GLY A 271 -15.79 -5.29 12.90
C GLY A 271 -16.41 -3.89 12.84
N VAL A 272 -17.39 -3.68 11.97
CA VAL A 272 -18.11 -2.40 11.84
C VAL A 272 -19.60 -2.62 12.03
N VAL A 273 -20.23 -1.80 12.89
CA VAL A 273 -21.68 -1.63 12.99
C VAL A 273 -22.01 -0.19 12.65
N LEU A 274 -22.91 0.01 11.70
CA LEU A 274 -23.43 1.33 11.31
C LEU A 274 -24.91 1.39 11.66
N LEU A 275 -25.29 2.37 12.47
CA LEU A 275 -26.68 2.51 12.92
C LEU A 275 -27.13 3.98 12.83
N GLY A 276 -28.43 4.20 12.64
CA GLY A 276 -28.98 5.56 12.53
C GLY A 276 -30.20 5.66 11.68
N ASP A 277 -30.58 6.92 11.43
CA ASP A 277 -31.63 7.29 10.49
C ASP A 277 -31.03 7.49 9.07
N PHE A 278 -31.28 6.54 8.20
CA PHE A 278 -30.82 6.58 6.81
C PHE A 278 -31.72 7.41 5.92
N ASN A 279 -32.91 7.80 6.40
CA ASN A 279 -33.95 8.48 5.60
C ASN A 279 -34.24 7.75 4.27
N ASP A 280 -34.05 6.42 4.27
CA ASP A 280 -34.17 5.57 3.09
C ASP A 280 -35.05 4.36 3.39
N GLY A 281 -36.29 4.42 2.92
CA GLY A 281 -37.26 3.33 3.09
C GLY A 281 -37.09 2.15 2.12
N ARG A 282 -36.14 2.21 1.18
CA ARG A 282 -35.86 1.10 0.26
C ARG A 282 -35.34 -0.12 1.03
N HIS A 283 -35.68 -1.30 0.58
CA HIS A 283 -35.29 -2.58 1.19
C HIS A 283 -34.91 -3.61 0.14
N GLY A 284 -34.43 -4.77 0.57
CA GLY A 284 -33.93 -5.79 -0.33
C GLY A 284 -32.67 -5.33 -1.06
N THR A 285 -32.58 -5.61 -2.37
CA THR A 285 -31.39 -5.31 -3.20
C THR A 285 -31.15 -3.83 -3.49
N GLU A 286 -32.13 -2.97 -3.25
CA GLU A 286 -32.06 -1.53 -3.55
C GLU A 286 -31.85 -0.66 -2.30
N GLY A 287 -31.82 -1.25 -1.12
CA GLY A 287 -31.71 -0.54 0.14
C GLY A 287 -30.26 -0.15 0.53
N PRO A 288 -30.10 0.61 1.62
CA PRO A 288 -28.80 1.08 2.08
C PRO A 288 -27.86 -0.06 2.51
N ALA A 289 -28.39 -1.19 3.01
CA ALA A 289 -27.54 -2.31 3.43
C ALA A 289 -26.71 -2.91 2.28
N PRO A 290 -27.29 -3.33 1.13
CA PRO A 290 -26.48 -3.80 0.00
C PRO A 290 -25.62 -2.70 -0.64
N SER A 291 -26.05 -1.43 -0.66
CA SER A 291 -25.23 -0.33 -1.16
C SER A 291 -23.92 -0.14 -0.36
N LEU A 292 -23.93 -0.53 0.92
CA LEU A 292 -22.78 -0.50 1.82
C LEU A 292 -22.06 -1.85 1.93
N GLY A 293 -22.57 -2.92 1.29
CA GLY A 293 -22.04 -4.27 1.47
C GLY A 293 -22.24 -4.81 2.89
N MET A 294 -23.30 -4.35 3.59
CA MET A 294 -23.59 -4.69 4.99
C MET A 294 -24.85 -5.54 5.11
N ARG A 295 -25.01 -6.22 6.23
CA ARG A 295 -26.19 -7.00 6.62
C ARG A 295 -27.10 -6.18 7.50
N ASP A 296 -28.41 -6.26 7.33
CA ASP A 296 -29.41 -5.53 8.15
C ASP A 296 -29.86 -6.42 9.31
N ALA A 297 -29.64 -5.95 10.55
CA ALA A 297 -29.97 -6.67 11.78
C ALA A 297 -31.45 -7.04 11.87
N TRP A 298 -32.33 -6.15 11.43
CA TRP A 298 -33.79 -6.43 11.40
C TRP A 298 -34.11 -7.61 10.47
N SER A 299 -33.56 -7.56 9.25
CA SER A 299 -33.77 -8.58 8.25
C SER A 299 -33.22 -9.96 8.66
N GLU A 300 -32.12 -10.00 9.44
CA GLU A 300 -31.58 -11.27 9.95
C GLU A 300 -32.53 -11.96 10.94
N VAL A 301 -33.27 -11.19 11.75
CA VAL A 301 -34.18 -11.75 12.78
C VAL A 301 -35.56 -12.00 12.24
N HIS A 302 -36.09 -11.06 11.45
CA HIS A 302 -37.49 -11.07 11.02
C HIS A 302 -37.67 -11.53 9.58
N GLY A 303 -36.57 -11.71 8.83
CA GLY A 303 -36.57 -12.07 7.42
C GLY A 303 -36.50 -10.86 6.47
N ALA A 304 -35.95 -11.07 5.30
CA ALA A 304 -35.70 -10.00 4.32
C ALA A 304 -36.97 -9.35 3.73
N ALA A 305 -38.13 -10.03 3.85
CA ALA A 305 -39.43 -9.54 3.39
C ALA A 305 -40.16 -8.67 4.42
N ASP A 306 -39.70 -8.63 5.69
CA ASP A 306 -40.32 -7.82 6.74
C ASP A 306 -40.00 -6.34 6.54
N ALA A 307 -41.05 -5.55 6.32
CA ALA A 307 -40.99 -4.11 6.05
C ALA A 307 -41.56 -3.27 7.21
N THR A 308 -41.60 -3.83 8.42
CA THR A 308 -42.10 -3.11 9.63
C THR A 308 -41.50 -1.70 9.70
N PRO A 309 -42.31 -0.64 9.71
CA PRO A 309 -41.82 0.73 9.63
C PRO A 309 -41.23 1.20 10.97
N THR A 310 -40.23 2.07 10.89
CA THR A 310 -39.72 2.84 12.03
C THR A 310 -40.27 4.26 12.05
N PHE A 311 -40.84 4.72 10.96
CA PHE A 311 -41.57 5.96 10.79
C PHE A 311 -42.94 5.66 10.19
N ASP A 312 -44.02 5.91 10.95
CA ASP A 312 -45.40 5.59 10.53
C ASP A 312 -46.37 6.72 10.83
N PRO A 313 -46.68 7.60 9.85
CA PRO A 313 -47.62 8.70 10.02
C PRO A 313 -49.07 8.26 10.30
N ALA A 314 -49.44 7.02 10.02
CA ALA A 314 -50.76 6.51 10.29
C ALA A 314 -50.93 6.04 11.77
N ALA A 315 -49.86 5.48 12.34
CA ALA A 315 -49.85 4.99 13.71
C ALA A 315 -49.39 6.05 14.69
N ASN A 316 -48.48 6.94 14.30
CA ASN A 316 -47.84 7.94 15.17
C ASN A 316 -48.21 9.38 14.74
N PRO A 317 -49.02 10.10 15.56
CA PRO A 317 -49.41 11.47 15.26
C PRO A 317 -48.25 12.45 15.14
N LEU A 318 -47.12 12.21 15.84
CA LEU A 318 -45.92 13.04 15.68
C LEU A 318 -45.29 12.90 14.29
N ALA A 319 -45.24 11.67 13.79
CA ALA A 319 -44.77 11.40 12.41
C ALA A 319 -45.70 12.06 11.37
N ALA A 320 -46.99 12.13 11.62
CA ALA A 320 -47.95 12.81 10.74
C ALA A 320 -47.72 14.33 10.64
N VAL A 321 -47.14 14.98 11.67
CA VAL A 321 -46.84 16.43 11.68
C VAL A 321 -45.75 16.74 10.64
N GLY A 322 -44.71 15.89 10.55
CA GLY A 322 -43.54 16.13 9.67
C GLY A 322 -43.62 15.41 8.32
N SER A 323 -44.54 14.50 8.11
CA SER A 323 -44.57 13.70 6.89
C SER A 323 -45.05 14.45 5.63
N LEU A 324 -44.29 14.46 4.57
CA LEU A 324 -44.67 15.03 3.27
C LEU A 324 -45.61 14.10 2.48
N THR A 325 -45.49 12.79 2.64
CA THR A 325 -46.15 11.81 1.78
C THR A 325 -47.22 10.97 2.50
N GLY A 326 -47.27 11.01 3.82
CA GLY A 326 -48.11 10.15 4.64
C GLY A 326 -47.73 8.64 4.57
N ARG A 327 -46.58 8.32 3.99
CA ARG A 327 -46.16 6.90 3.83
C ARG A 327 -45.29 6.46 5.01
N ALA A 328 -45.58 5.26 5.45
CA ALA A 328 -44.76 4.56 6.41
C ALA A 328 -43.49 4.02 5.74
N GLY A 329 -42.38 3.96 6.49
CA GLY A 329 -41.12 3.42 6.01
C GLY A 329 -40.19 2.98 7.13
N ARG A 330 -39.30 2.04 6.86
CA ARG A 330 -38.22 1.66 7.78
C ARG A 330 -37.00 2.51 7.43
N LEU A 331 -36.86 3.65 8.10
CA LEU A 331 -35.83 4.67 7.87
C LEU A 331 -34.63 4.44 8.77
N ASP A 332 -34.87 3.90 10.00
CA ASP A 332 -33.84 3.66 11.00
C ASP A 332 -33.35 2.20 10.91
N ARG A 333 -32.04 2.01 10.96
CA ARG A 333 -31.42 0.70 10.75
C ARG A 333 -30.21 0.48 11.63
N ILE A 334 -29.91 -0.81 11.90
CA ILE A 334 -28.64 -1.29 12.45
C ILE A 334 -28.04 -2.23 11.42
N LEU A 335 -26.92 -1.83 10.81
CA LEU A 335 -26.23 -2.56 9.77
C LEU A 335 -24.91 -3.12 10.28
N LEU A 336 -24.61 -4.38 9.96
CA LEU A 336 -23.38 -5.05 10.34
C LEU A 336 -22.50 -5.25 9.09
N GLY A 337 -21.25 -4.78 9.17
CA GLY A 337 -20.22 -5.01 8.17
C GLY A 337 -19.57 -6.39 8.32
N SER A 338 -18.26 -6.46 8.08
CA SER A 338 -17.48 -7.72 8.09
C SER A 338 -17.26 -8.36 9.47
N ALA A 339 -17.98 -7.92 10.51
CA ALA A 339 -17.83 -8.49 11.85
C ALA A 339 -18.31 -9.96 11.90
N PRO A 340 -17.57 -10.87 12.54
CA PRO A 340 -18.03 -12.22 12.87
C PRO A 340 -19.05 -12.11 14.02
N ALA A 341 -20.27 -11.73 13.68
CA ALA A 341 -21.31 -11.41 14.62
C ALA A 341 -22.65 -11.97 14.16
N ARG A 342 -23.44 -12.45 15.08
CA ARG A 342 -24.80 -12.94 14.88
C ARG A 342 -25.80 -12.05 15.59
N VAL A 343 -26.83 -11.60 14.90
CA VAL A 343 -27.95 -10.91 15.53
C VAL A 343 -28.88 -11.93 16.17
N THR A 344 -29.10 -11.82 17.46
CA THR A 344 -29.98 -12.75 18.20
C THR A 344 -31.33 -12.12 18.51
N ARG A 345 -31.44 -10.80 18.50
CA ARG A 345 -32.67 -10.06 18.72
C ARG A 345 -32.65 -8.74 17.94
N ALA A 346 -33.79 -8.38 17.38
CA ALA A 346 -34.07 -7.04 16.89
C ALA A 346 -35.52 -6.68 17.28
N ALA A 347 -35.74 -5.44 17.75
CA ALA A 347 -37.06 -5.00 18.19
C ALA A 347 -37.22 -3.48 18.01
N LEU A 348 -38.46 -3.00 17.96
CA LEU A 348 -38.77 -1.58 18.02
C LEU A 348 -38.87 -1.12 19.50
N ARG A 349 -38.65 0.20 19.67
CA ARG A 349 -38.89 0.91 20.94
C ARG A 349 -39.72 2.16 20.69
N GLY A 350 -40.59 2.51 21.65
CA GLY A 350 -41.44 3.67 21.51
C GLY A 350 -42.48 3.57 20.40
N ASP A 351 -42.78 2.34 19.94
CA ASP A 351 -43.79 1.98 18.94
C ASP A 351 -45.20 2.00 19.53
N SER A 352 -45.30 2.22 20.83
CA SER A 352 -46.56 2.38 21.54
C SER A 352 -46.56 3.71 22.30
N PRO A 353 -47.69 4.45 22.35
CA PRO A 353 -47.76 5.69 23.09
C PRO A 353 -47.72 5.48 24.61
N ALA A 354 -47.27 6.49 25.31
CA ALA A 354 -47.39 6.59 26.75
C ALA A 354 -48.89 6.53 27.16
N PRO A 355 -49.23 6.29 28.47
CA PRO A 355 -50.62 6.16 28.91
C PRO A 355 -51.54 7.37 28.57
N ASP A 356 -50.96 8.53 28.34
CA ASP A 356 -51.68 9.74 27.95
C ASP A 356 -51.77 9.91 26.40
N GLY A 357 -51.42 8.89 25.64
CA GLY A 357 -51.49 8.89 24.16
C GLY A 357 -50.33 9.57 23.47
N LEU A 358 -49.31 10.04 24.21
CA LEU A 358 -48.14 10.75 23.62
C LEU A 358 -47.05 9.77 23.23
N PHE A 359 -46.59 9.83 21.98
CA PHE A 359 -45.37 9.16 21.55
C PHE A 359 -44.11 9.97 21.95
N VAL A 360 -42.99 9.28 22.17
CA VAL A 360 -41.73 9.91 22.63
C VAL A 360 -40.95 10.55 21.50
N SER A 361 -41.14 10.08 20.27
CA SER A 361 -40.56 10.60 19.02
C SER A 361 -41.51 10.31 17.84
N ASP A 362 -41.31 10.95 16.70
CA ASP A 362 -41.93 10.60 15.41
C ASP A 362 -41.33 9.35 14.77
N HIS A 363 -40.13 8.94 15.17
CA HIS A 363 -39.53 7.66 14.85
C HIS A 363 -39.64 6.66 16.01
N PHE A 364 -39.71 5.40 15.67
CA PHE A 364 -39.52 4.29 16.59
C PHE A 364 -38.02 3.93 16.65
N GLY A 365 -37.51 3.78 17.88
CA GLY A 365 -36.13 3.33 18.07
C GLY A 365 -35.94 1.89 17.59
N VAL A 366 -34.77 1.54 17.12
CA VAL A 366 -34.39 0.18 16.76
C VAL A 366 -33.33 -0.33 17.72
N GLU A 367 -33.63 -1.44 18.42
CA GLU A 367 -32.65 -2.14 19.24
C GLU A 367 -32.24 -3.47 18.59
N ALA A 368 -30.98 -3.86 18.77
CA ALA A 368 -30.47 -5.15 18.39
C ALA A 368 -29.51 -5.70 19.43
N THR A 369 -29.56 -7.02 19.64
CA THR A 369 -28.54 -7.75 20.42
C THR A 369 -27.67 -8.51 19.44
N VAL A 370 -26.37 -8.23 19.50
CA VAL A 370 -25.35 -8.79 18.62
C VAL A 370 -24.40 -9.61 19.45
N GLU A 371 -24.30 -10.91 19.19
CA GLU A 371 -23.34 -11.82 19.81
C GLU A 371 -22.05 -11.86 19.01
N PHE A 372 -20.95 -11.56 19.69
CA PHE A 372 -19.59 -11.66 19.22
C PHE A 372 -18.96 -12.87 19.91
N GLY A 373 -19.10 -14.05 19.36
CA GLY A 373 -18.58 -15.27 19.95
C GLY A 373 -17.39 -15.78 19.16
N ALA A 374 -16.51 -16.52 19.83
CA ALA A 374 -15.65 -17.52 19.24
C ALA A 374 -16.47 -18.70 18.67
N HIS A 375 -17.54 -18.44 17.97
CA HIS A 375 -18.10 -19.38 17.01
C HIS A 375 -17.17 -19.29 15.82
N GLY A 376 -16.48 -20.41 15.52
CA GLY A 376 -15.51 -20.49 14.48
C GLY A 376 -15.96 -19.64 13.28
N GLU A 377 -15.20 -18.61 12.98
CA GLU A 377 -15.34 -17.85 11.75
C GLU A 377 -15.70 -18.84 10.65
N ALA A 378 -16.69 -18.53 9.84
CA ALA A 378 -16.69 -19.17 8.53
C ALA A 378 -15.27 -18.92 7.98
N PRO A 379 -14.45 -19.97 7.84
CA PRO A 379 -13.01 -19.79 7.69
C PRO A 379 -12.74 -18.79 6.59
N ALA A 380 -11.91 -17.79 6.85
CA ALA A 380 -11.53 -16.78 5.89
C ALA A 380 -11.21 -17.47 4.56
N ARG A 381 -11.86 -17.07 3.49
CA ARG A 381 -11.77 -17.70 2.17
C ARG A 381 -11.16 -16.72 1.19
N LEU A 382 -10.28 -17.22 0.37
CA LEU A 382 -9.71 -16.45 -0.72
C LEU A 382 -10.27 -17.00 -2.05
N ASP A 383 -11.25 -16.31 -2.60
CA ASP A 383 -11.89 -16.67 -3.87
C ASP A 383 -11.29 -15.90 -5.03
N VAL A 384 -10.08 -16.29 -5.41
CA VAL A 384 -9.33 -15.73 -6.53
C VAL A 384 -9.22 -16.79 -7.63
N PRO A 385 -9.37 -16.42 -8.92
CA PRO A 385 -9.23 -17.35 -10.03
C PRO A 385 -7.89 -18.08 -10.01
N ALA A 386 -7.93 -19.41 -10.08
CA ALA A 386 -6.75 -20.25 -10.06
C ALA A 386 -5.93 -20.12 -11.35
N THR A 387 -4.59 -20.27 -11.24
CA THR A 387 -3.69 -20.35 -12.39
C THR A 387 -2.91 -21.67 -12.41
N VAL A 388 -2.71 -22.23 -13.59
CA VAL A 388 -1.88 -23.43 -13.80
C VAL A 388 -0.38 -23.17 -13.57
N ARG A 389 -0.01 -21.95 -13.24
CA ARG A 389 1.37 -21.53 -12.96
C ARG A 389 1.78 -21.68 -11.50
N THR A 390 0.82 -22.03 -10.63
CA THR A 390 1.02 -22.16 -9.19
C THR A 390 0.37 -23.45 -8.67
N ALA A 391 0.89 -23.97 -7.56
CA ALA A 391 0.37 -25.17 -6.92
C ALA A 391 0.70 -25.19 -5.41
N VAL A 392 -0.09 -25.94 -4.64
CA VAL A 392 0.28 -26.41 -3.29
C VAL A 392 0.49 -27.90 -3.37
N ALA A 393 1.67 -28.36 -2.96
CA ALA A 393 2.06 -29.75 -3.07
C ALA A 393 2.89 -30.21 -1.87
N TRP A 394 2.92 -31.52 -1.65
CA TRP A 394 3.92 -32.13 -0.80
C TRP A 394 5.10 -32.60 -1.66
N LEU A 395 6.30 -32.32 -1.21
CA LEU A 395 7.56 -32.76 -1.83
C LEU A 395 8.16 -33.87 -0.94
N PRO A 396 8.07 -35.14 -1.32
CA PRO A 396 8.56 -36.24 -0.49
C PRO A 396 10.07 -36.10 -0.24
N PRO A 397 10.54 -36.12 1.02
CA PRO A 397 11.96 -36.15 1.34
C PRO A 397 12.53 -37.55 1.14
N GLY A 398 13.80 -37.65 0.76
CA GLY A 398 14.53 -38.91 0.75
C GLY A 398 14.05 -39.95 -0.26
N LEU A 399 13.48 -39.51 -1.38
CA LEU A 399 13.11 -40.46 -2.45
C LEU A 399 14.31 -41.19 -3.00
N PRO A 400 14.18 -42.49 -3.29
CA PRO A 400 15.25 -43.28 -3.95
C PRO A 400 15.62 -42.68 -5.31
N ASP A 401 16.90 -42.79 -5.70
CA ASP A 401 17.39 -42.29 -7.01
C ASP A 401 16.62 -42.91 -8.18
N ALA A 402 16.16 -44.15 -8.05
CA ALA A 402 15.36 -44.86 -9.04
C ALA A 402 14.07 -44.10 -9.42
N VAL A 403 13.43 -43.36 -8.47
CA VAL A 403 12.26 -42.51 -8.77
C VAL A 403 12.66 -41.38 -9.70
N GLY A 404 13.79 -40.72 -9.42
CA GLY A 404 14.34 -39.65 -10.25
C GLY A 404 14.79 -40.16 -11.64
N GLU A 405 15.32 -41.36 -11.71
CA GLU A 405 15.71 -41.96 -13.00
C GLU A 405 14.50 -42.28 -13.86
N VAL A 406 13.51 -43.00 -13.30
CA VAL A 406 12.25 -43.30 -14.03
C VAL A 406 11.58 -42.01 -14.52
N ARG A 407 11.52 -41.01 -13.69
CA ARG A 407 10.92 -39.73 -14.09
C ARG A 407 11.70 -39.06 -15.22
N ARG A 408 13.02 -39.02 -15.15
CA ARG A 408 13.85 -38.42 -16.24
C ARG A 408 13.67 -39.11 -17.58
N GLU A 409 13.44 -40.42 -17.56
CA GLU A 409 13.26 -41.24 -18.77
C GLU A 409 11.84 -41.17 -19.35
N HIS A 410 10.81 -41.06 -18.49
CA HIS A 410 9.43 -41.29 -18.87
C HIS A 410 8.48 -40.11 -18.58
N ASP A 411 8.88 -39.08 -17.79
CA ASP A 411 8.06 -37.91 -17.50
C ASP A 411 8.54 -36.68 -18.31
N PRO A 412 7.82 -36.24 -19.35
CA PRO A 412 8.18 -35.05 -20.14
C PRO A 412 8.24 -33.79 -19.29
N ALA A 413 7.63 -33.80 -18.11
CA ALA A 413 7.61 -32.68 -17.18
C ALA A 413 8.70 -32.77 -16.10
N ALA A 414 9.54 -33.81 -16.05
CA ALA A 414 10.55 -34.02 -15.01
C ALA A 414 11.52 -32.84 -14.85
N GLY A 415 11.88 -32.16 -15.94
CA GLY A 415 12.74 -30.99 -15.92
C GLY A 415 12.04 -29.71 -15.42
N ARG A 416 10.70 -29.70 -15.41
CA ARG A 416 9.89 -28.56 -15.02
C ARG A 416 9.25 -28.70 -13.63
N TRP A 417 9.06 -29.91 -13.15
CA TRP A 417 8.43 -30.21 -11.88
C TRP A 417 9.32 -31.09 -11.00
N PRO A 418 9.55 -30.73 -9.72
CA PRO A 418 10.12 -31.66 -8.76
C PRO A 418 9.21 -32.89 -8.59
N ALA A 419 9.70 -33.98 -8.02
CA ALA A 419 8.85 -35.09 -7.61
C ALA A 419 7.89 -34.58 -6.52
N HIS A 420 6.57 -34.74 -6.69
CA HIS A 420 5.58 -34.11 -5.82
C HIS A 420 4.23 -34.85 -5.82
N VAL A 421 3.47 -34.60 -4.77
CA VAL A 421 2.06 -34.96 -4.67
C VAL A 421 1.26 -33.65 -4.62
N ASN A 422 0.45 -33.38 -5.64
CA ASN A 422 -0.37 -32.20 -5.70
C ASN A 422 -1.51 -32.26 -4.68
N LEU A 423 -1.66 -31.21 -3.87
CA LEU A 423 -2.83 -30.97 -3.03
C LEU A 423 -3.78 -29.97 -3.71
N LEU A 424 -3.26 -28.88 -4.25
CA LEU A 424 -3.98 -27.94 -5.11
C LEU A 424 -3.16 -27.71 -6.39
N PHE A 425 -3.62 -28.29 -7.50
CA PHE A 425 -3.08 -27.96 -8.82
C PHE A 425 -3.98 -26.93 -9.50
N GLY A 426 -3.39 -25.84 -9.90
CA GLY A 426 -4.08 -24.57 -10.12
C GLY A 426 -4.38 -23.92 -8.77
N PHE A 427 -3.44 -23.11 -8.31
CA PHE A 427 -3.56 -22.33 -7.09
C PHE A 427 -3.70 -20.84 -7.46
N VAL A 428 -3.89 -19.97 -6.47
CA VAL A 428 -3.98 -18.52 -6.69
C VAL A 428 -2.74 -17.97 -7.37
N PRO A 429 -2.81 -16.87 -8.13
CA PRO A 429 -1.64 -16.20 -8.71
C PRO A 429 -0.60 -15.85 -7.66
N GLU A 430 0.67 -15.80 -8.05
CA GLU A 430 1.77 -15.47 -7.12
C GLU A 430 1.59 -14.07 -6.48
N SER A 431 0.92 -13.14 -7.16
CA SER A 431 0.56 -11.83 -6.61
C SER A 431 -0.39 -11.89 -5.41
N SER A 432 -1.13 -12.99 -5.25
CA SER A 432 -2.03 -13.22 -4.11
C SER A 432 -1.40 -14.08 -3.00
N PHE A 433 -0.12 -14.43 -3.08
CA PHE A 433 0.53 -15.28 -2.07
C PHE A 433 0.61 -14.61 -0.69
N ALA A 434 0.70 -13.27 -0.65
CA ALA A 434 0.70 -12.54 0.62
C ALA A 434 -0.59 -12.76 1.42
N GLU A 435 -1.73 -12.89 0.73
CA GLU A 435 -3.04 -13.17 1.32
C GLU A 435 -3.30 -14.67 1.52
N ALA A 436 -2.81 -15.50 0.59
CA ALA A 436 -3.06 -16.94 0.60
C ALA A 436 -2.22 -17.72 1.62
N VAL A 437 -0.96 -17.34 1.82
CA VAL A 437 -0.03 -18.08 2.70
C VAL A 437 -0.47 -18.05 4.17
N PRO A 438 -0.98 -16.94 4.73
CA PRO A 438 -1.59 -16.96 6.06
C PRO A 438 -2.73 -17.97 6.20
N LEU A 439 -3.63 -18.05 5.21
CA LEU A 439 -4.73 -19.02 5.22
C LEU A 439 -4.24 -20.48 5.10
N LEU A 440 -3.16 -20.72 4.34
CA LEU A 440 -2.49 -22.03 4.32
C LEU A 440 -1.89 -22.35 5.68
N ALA A 441 -1.32 -21.35 6.37
CA ALA A 441 -0.74 -21.51 7.69
C ALA A 441 -1.79 -21.91 8.73
N GLU A 442 -2.98 -21.32 8.68
CA GLU A 442 -4.11 -21.70 9.55
C GLU A 442 -4.54 -23.15 9.32
N VAL A 443 -4.71 -23.58 8.05
CA VAL A 443 -5.02 -24.99 7.73
C VAL A 443 -3.92 -25.92 8.23
N ALA A 444 -2.67 -25.57 7.99
CA ALA A 444 -1.53 -26.36 8.39
C ALA A 444 -1.37 -26.47 9.91
N ALA A 445 -1.64 -25.39 10.67
CA ALA A 445 -1.64 -25.39 12.13
C ALA A 445 -2.70 -26.34 12.70
N GLY A 446 -3.88 -26.41 12.08
CA GLY A 446 -4.97 -27.30 12.44
C GLY A 446 -4.83 -28.75 11.95
N THR A 447 -3.79 -29.06 11.15
CA THR A 447 -3.57 -30.39 10.58
C THR A 447 -2.32 -31.02 11.15
N ALA A 448 -2.45 -32.12 11.86
CA ALA A 448 -1.30 -32.87 12.36
C ALA A 448 -0.47 -33.44 11.21
N ALA A 449 0.86 -33.43 11.37
CA ALA A 449 1.74 -34.13 10.44
C ALA A 449 1.48 -35.67 10.50
N PHE A 450 1.53 -36.35 9.35
CA PHE A 450 1.22 -37.76 9.23
C PHE A 450 2.25 -38.51 8.39
N GLU A 451 2.26 -39.85 8.50
CA GLU A 451 3.12 -40.71 7.69
C GLU A 451 2.44 -41.12 6.39
N ALA A 452 3.12 -40.87 5.28
CA ALA A 452 2.75 -41.38 3.96
C ALA A 452 3.53 -42.66 3.65
N ARG A 453 2.86 -43.63 3.08
CA ARG A 453 3.48 -44.84 2.55
C ARG A 453 3.37 -44.82 1.03
N LEU A 454 4.51 -44.65 0.37
CA LEU A 454 4.60 -44.66 -1.09
C LEU A 454 4.84 -46.10 -1.53
N GLU A 455 3.76 -46.76 -2.01
CA GLU A 455 3.84 -48.16 -2.42
C GLU A 455 2.73 -48.46 -3.45
N GLY A 456 3.05 -49.24 -4.44
CA GLY A 456 2.14 -49.54 -5.55
C GLY A 456 2.23 -48.57 -6.71
N VAL A 457 2.43 -49.08 -7.89
CA VAL A 457 2.47 -48.32 -9.15
C VAL A 457 1.14 -48.54 -9.87
N HIS A 458 0.51 -47.45 -10.23
CA HIS A 458 -0.82 -47.45 -10.87
C HIS A 458 -0.82 -46.59 -12.13
N SER A 459 -1.92 -46.56 -12.88
CA SER A 459 -2.06 -45.74 -14.05
C SER A 459 -3.46 -45.08 -14.13
N PHE A 460 -3.49 -43.83 -14.63
CA PHE A 460 -4.73 -43.17 -15.07
C PHE A 460 -4.85 -43.31 -16.59
N GLY A 461 -5.93 -43.89 -17.07
CA GLY A 461 -6.19 -44.00 -18.50
C GLY A 461 -6.56 -42.64 -19.13
N HIS A 462 -5.86 -42.27 -20.22
CA HIS A 462 -6.22 -41.14 -21.10
C HIS A 462 -6.35 -41.64 -22.54
N ARG A 463 -6.89 -40.80 -23.45
CA ARG A 463 -7.21 -41.24 -24.82
C ARG A 463 -6.03 -41.73 -25.64
N GLU A 464 -4.83 -41.17 -25.41
CA GLU A 464 -3.63 -41.46 -26.22
C GLU A 464 -2.50 -42.06 -25.39
N GLU A 465 -2.29 -41.58 -24.17
CA GLU A 465 -1.25 -42.06 -23.25
C GLU A 465 -1.78 -42.11 -21.83
N ALA A 466 -1.38 -43.07 -21.03
CA ALA A 466 -1.71 -43.13 -19.63
C ALA A 466 -0.65 -42.45 -18.77
N THR A 467 -1.05 -41.79 -17.68
CA THR A 467 -0.14 -41.33 -16.64
C THR A 467 0.12 -42.46 -15.66
N VAL A 468 1.38 -42.87 -15.51
CA VAL A 468 1.83 -43.86 -14.54
C VAL A 468 2.34 -43.15 -13.28
N TRP A 469 1.94 -43.62 -12.10
CA TRP A 469 2.17 -42.93 -10.85
C TRP A 469 2.38 -43.91 -9.69
N LEU A 470 3.12 -43.43 -8.68
CA LEU A 470 3.36 -44.13 -7.39
C LEU A 470 2.29 -43.67 -6.39
N ASP A 471 1.70 -44.61 -5.65
CA ASP A 471 0.66 -44.34 -4.66
C ASP A 471 1.28 -43.85 -3.32
N PRO A 472 1.08 -42.58 -2.91
CA PRO A 472 1.55 -42.07 -1.63
C PRO A 472 0.58 -42.38 -0.47
N ALA A 473 -0.62 -42.86 -0.78
CA ALA A 473 -1.67 -43.17 0.17
C ALA A 473 -1.89 -44.68 0.44
N ALA A 474 -0.91 -45.50 0.09
CA ALA A 474 -0.97 -46.94 0.35
C ALA A 474 -1.17 -47.29 1.84
N GLY A 475 -0.85 -46.43 2.77
CA GLY A 475 -1.10 -46.51 4.20
C GLY A 475 -2.46 -46.02 4.66
N GLY A 476 -3.24 -45.41 3.76
CA GLY A 476 -4.57 -44.84 4.01
C GLY A 476 -4.80 -43.47 3.35
N GLU A 477 -5.98 -43.26 2.80
CA GLU A 477 -6.33 -42.01 2.07
C GLU A 477 -6.90 -40.89 2.98
N ALA A 478 -7.42 -41.24 4.15
CA ALA A 478 -8.15 -40.30 5.00
C ALA A 478 -7.41 -39.00 5.30
N PRO A 479 -6.13 -39.01 5.73
CA PRO A 479 -5.41 -37.75 6.03
C PRO A 479 -5.24 -36.84 4.79
N TRP A 480 -5.06 -37.46 3.61
CA TRP A 480 -4.96 -36.74 2.34
C TRP A 480 -6.27 -36.07 1.95
N GLN A 481 -7.40 -36.79 2.12
CA GLN A 481 -8.74 -36.28 1.80
C GLN A 481 -9.13 -35.13 2.76
N GLU A 482 -8.81 -35.28 4.05
CA GLU A 482 -9.10 -34.26 5.07
C GLU A 482 -8.31 -32.98 4.79
N LEU A 483 -7.00 -33.11 4.54
CA LEU A 483 -6.14 -31.96 4.22
C LEU A 483 -6.61 -31.29 2.93
N ARG A 484 -6.90 -32.07 1.88
CA ARG A 484 -7.41 -31.54 0.61
C ARG A 484 -8.71 -30.78 0.79
N ARG A 485 -9.65 -31.31 1.59
CA ARG A 485 -10.94 -30.66 1.89
C ARG A 485 -10.70 -29.33 2.61
N ALA A 486 -9.90 -29.33 3.68
CA ALA A 486 -9.59 -28.12 4.44
C ALA A 486 -8.97 -27.02 3.55
N LEU A 487 -8.08 -27.40 2.61
CA LEU A 487 -7.51 -26.48 1.64
C LEU A 487 -8.55 -25.95 0.64
N THR A 488 -9.43 -26.81 0.11
CA THR A 488 -10.46 -26.38 -0.86
C THR A 488 -11.53 -25.51 -0.22
N ASP A 489 -11.80 -25.67 1.05
CA ASP A 489 -12.73 -24.83 1.80
C ASP A 489 -12.20 -23.39 1.95
N ARG A 490 -10.87 -23.21 2.04
CA ARG A 490 -10.21 -21.90 2.10
C ARG A 490 -10.02 -21.27 0.71
N PHE A 491 -9.84 -22.08 -0.32
CA PHE A 491 -9.57 -21.66 -1.70
C PHE A 491 -10.61 -22.25 -2.68
N PRO A 492 -11.86 -21.76 -2.66
CA PRO A 492 -12.94 -22.33 -3.45
C PRO A 492 -12.72 -22.22 -4.98
N GLY A 493 -11.95 -21.20 -5.44
CA GLY A 493 -11.54 -21.06 -6.84
C GLY A 493 -10.52 -22.10 -7.32
N CYS A 494 -9.89 -22.87 -6.39
CA CYS A 494 -8.77 -23.77 -6.68
C CYS A 494 -9.17 -25.25 -6.72
N ARG A 495 -10.37 -25.58 -7.21
CA ARG A 495 -10.91 -26.96 -7.23
C ARG A 495 -10.20 -27.92 -8.19
N GLY A 496 -9.33 -27.42 -9.07
CA GLY A 496 -8.63 -28.24 -10.06
C GLY A 496 -9.55 -28.71 -11.22
N ARG A 497 -8.98 -29.54 -12.12
CA ARG A 497 -9.73 -30.11 -13.27
C ARG A 497 -10.72 -31.19 -12.88
N SER A 498 -10.81 -31.60 -11.65
CA SER A 498 -11.67 -32.70 -11.16
C SER A 498 -13.13 -32.28 -10.93
N GLY A 499 -13.69 -31.46 -11.82
CA GLY A 499 -15.14 -31.17 -11.85
C GLY A 499 -16.04 -32.31 -12.35
N GLY A 500 -15.50 -33.50 -12.58
CA GLY A 500 -16.22 -34.73 -12.91
C GLY A 500 -16.33 -35.63 -11.67
N HIS A 501 -17.22 -36.57 -11.67
CA HIS A 501 -17.67 -37.48 -10.61
C HIS A 501 -16.59 -38.38 -9.97
N GLY A 502 -15.27 -38.09 -10.13
CA GLY A 502 -14.17 -38.79 -9.54
C GLY A 502 -13.47 -37.95 -8.45
N GLY A 503 -13.42 -38.48 -7.24
CA GLY A 503 -12.75 -37.82 -6.08
C GLY A 503 -11.25 -37.55 -6.30
N TYR A 504 -10.65 -36.82 -5.35
CA TYR A 504 -9.21 -36.56 -5.32
C TYR A 504 -8.44 -37.89 -5.05
N THR A 505 -7.50 -38.22 -5.93
CA THR A 505 -6.56 -39.35 -5.75
C THR A 505 -5.15 -38.78 -5.56
N PRO A 506 -4.55 -38.91 -4.37
CA PRO A 506 -3.14 -38.56 -4.18
C PRO A 506 -2.25 -39.39 -5.11
N HIS A 507 -1.30 -38.78 -5.79
CA HIS A 507 -0.41 -39.48 -6.70
C HIS A 507 0.91 -38.76 -6.93
N LEU A 508 1.99 -39.49 -7.06
CA LEU A 508 3.29 -39.02 -7.51
C LEU A 508 3.54 -39.51 -8.93
N THR A 509 3.50 -38.62 -9.91
CA THR A 509 3.69 -38.97 -11.32
C THR A 509 5.11 -39.50 -11.56
N LEU A 510 5.20 -40.65 -12.16
CA LEU A 510 6.45 -41.31 -12.61
C LEU A 510 6.72 -41.08 -14.09
N GLY A 511 5.67 -41.06 -14.91
CA GLY A 511 5.82 -40.90 -16.35
C GLY A 511 4.52 -41.04 -17.12
N ARG A 512 4.64 -41.08 -18.45
CA ARG A 512 3.56 -41.37 -19.40
C ARG A 512 3.91 -42.55 -20.25
N SER A 513 2.93 -43.35 -20.61
CA SER A 513 3.12 -44.50 -21.48
C SER A 513 1.89 -44.81 -22.32
N PRO A 514 2.07 -45.16 -23.60
CA PRO A 514 0.98 -45.69 -24.42
C PRO A 514 0.63 -47.16 -24.05
N ASP A 515 1.52 -47.85 -23.35
CA ASP A 515 1.29 -49.20 -22.81
C ASP A 515 1.40 -49.16 -21.26
N PRO A 516 0.29 -48.80 -20.58
CA PRO A 516 0.27 -48.64 -19.13
C PRO A 516 0.56 -49.94 -18.34
N GLN A 517 0.13 -51.11 -18.86
CA GLN A 517 0.32 -52.36 -18.14
C GLN A 517 1.81 -52.74 -18.06
N ARG A 518 2.50 -52.58 -19.17
CA ARG A 518 3.96 -52.83 -19.26
C ARG A 518 4.73 -51.84 -18.41
N ALA A 519 4.38 -50.54 -18.50
CA ALA A 519 5.05 -49.49 -17.73
C ALA A 519 4.85 -49.63 -16.22
N VAL A 520 3.65 -50.01 -15.75
CA VAL A 520 3.37 -50.29 -14.35
C VAL A 520 4.24 -51.44 -13.84
N ALA A 521 4.33 -52.55 -14.60
CA ALA A 521 5.18 -53.68 -14.22
C ALA A 521 6.68 -53.34 -14.20
N GLU A 522 7.14 -52.59 -15.18
CA GLU A 522 8.53 -52.15 -15.31
C GLU A 522 8.93 -51.20 -14.16
N PHE A 523 8.10 -50.17 -13.92
CA PHE A 523 8.39 -49.20 -12.88
C PHE A 523 8.32 -49.82 -11.47
N ALA A 524 7.33 -50.69 -11.22
CA ALA A 524 7.24 -51.41 -9.96
C ALA A 524 8.49 -52.27 -9.69
N ALA A 525 9.01 -52.95 -10.73
CA ALA A 525 10.24 -53.73 -10.63
C ALA A 525 11.49 -52.86 -10.33
N ARG A 526 11.56 -51.66 -10.91
CA ARG A 526 12.70 -50.73 -10.69
C ARG A 526 12.65 -50.03 -9.33
N LEU A 527 11.45 -49.73 -8.82
CA LEU A 527 11.30 -49.01 -7.56
C LEU A 527 11.43 -49.89 -6.30
N GLY A 528 11.19 -51.22 -6.43
CA GLY A 528 11.31 -52.15 -5.32
C GLY A 528 10.21 -52.01 -4.27
N GLY A 529 10.59 -52.09 -2.98
CA GLY A 529 9.61 -52.02 -1.87
C GLY A 529 9.13 -50.63 -1.52
N GLY A 530 8.08 -50.58 -0.70
CA GLY A 530 7.46 -49.30 -0.26
C GLY A 530 8.39 -48.43 0.59
N LEU A 531 8.23 -47.12 0.48
CA LEU A 531 8.93 -46.08 1.25
C LEU A 531 7.94 -45.39 2.19
N SER A 532 8.30 -45.22 3.44
CA SER A 532 7.59 -44.35 4.37
C SER A 532 8.26 -43.00 4.48
N ALA A 533 7.48 -41.94 4.42
CA ALA A 533 7.98 -40.59 4.54
C ALA A 533 6.94 -39.69 5.27
N ARG A 534 7.44 -38.78 6.11
CA ARG A 534 6.59 -37.90 6.88
C ARG A 534 6.06 -36.72 6.01
N VAL A 535 4.77 -36.55 5.98
CA VAL A 535 4.12 -35.33 5.45
C VAL A 535 4.14 -34.30 6.58
N GLY A 536 5.18 -33.48 6.60
CA GLY A 536 5.44 -32.52 7.68
C GLY A 536 5.28 -31.06 7.22
N GLU A 537 5.28 -30.80 5.92
CA GLU A 537 5.15 -29.44 5.37
C GLU A 537 4.49 -29.43 3.99
N LEU A 538 3.87 -28.31 3.67
CA LEU A 538 3.29 -27.99 2.36
C LEU A 538 4.23 -27.05 1.61
N ALA A 539 4.49 -27.32 0.33
CA ALA A 539 5.24 -26.44 -0.54
C ALA A 539 4.30 -25.61 -1.41
N VAL A 540 4.47 -24.29 -1.39
CA VAL A 540 3.82 -23.35 -2.29
C VAL A 540 4.75 -23.13 -3.47
N LEU A 541 4.29 -23.52 -4.65
CA LEU A 541 5.06 -23.55 -5.87
C LEU A 541 4.58 -22.50 -6.86
N SER A 542 5.51 -21.87 -7.57
CA SER A 542 5.19 -21.06 -8.73
C SER A 542 6.19 -21.21 -9.87
N ARG A 543 5.70 -20.95 -11.10
CA ARG A 543 6.47 -20.93 -12.34
C ARG A 543 6.36 -19.55 -12.98
N ARG A 544 7.50 -18.95 -13.28
CA ARG A 544 7.60 -17.66 -13.99
C ARG A 544 8.17 -17.87 -15.37
N GLY A 545 7.52 -17.31 -16.40
CA GLY A 545 7.86 -17.58 -17.80
C GLY A 545 7.78 -19.06 -18.15
N ASP A 546 8.75 -19.54 -18.88
CA ASP A 546 8.90 -20.96 -19.23
C ASP A 546 9.80 -21.73 -18.28
N GLY A 547 10.17 -21.13 -17.15
CA GLY A 547 11.03 -21.74 -16.14
C GLY A 547 10.37 -22.90 -15.39
N PRO A 548 11.11 -23.59 -14.52
CA PRO A 548 10.60 -24.67 -13.69
C PRO A 548 9.71 -24.16 -12.55
N MET A 549 8.85 -25.03 -12.04
CA MET A 549 8.16 -24.84 -10.77
C MET A 549 9.19 -24.77 -9.64
N ARG A 550 9.20 -23.68 -8.89
CA ARG A 550 10.08 -23.45 -7.76
C ARG A 550 9.28 -23.27 -6.48
N VAL A 551 9.80 -23.76 -5.39
CA VAL A 551 9.27 -23.50 -4.04
C VAL A 551 9.42 -22.01 -3.75
N ARG A 552 8.33 -21.35 -3.35
CA ARG A 552 8.31 -19.94 -2.94
C ARG A 552 8.10 -19.80 -1.43
N ALA A 553 7.40 -20.76 -0.83
CA ALA A 553 7.27 -20.88 0.62
C ALA A 553 7.03 -22.33 1.00
N THR A 554 7.36 -22.69 2.23
CA THR A 554 6.90 -23.92 2.89
C THR A 554 6.09 -23.56 4.12
N VAL A 555 5.10 -24.39 4.46
CA VAL A 555 4.22 -24.22 5.61
C VAL A 555 4.19 -25.52 6.41
N ALA A 556 4.67 -25.48 7.64
CA ALA A 556 4.79 -26.67 8.49
C ALA A 556 3.44 -27.13 9.03
N LEU A 557 3.12 -28.41 8.90
CA LEU A 557 1.94 -29.03 9.52
C LEU A 557 2.09 -29.09 11.03
N GLY A 558 0.99 -28.91 11.75
CA GLY A 558 0.93 -28.88 13.22
C GLY A 558 1.27 -27.52 13.83
N THR A 559 2.09 -26.70 13.19
CA THR A 559 2.46 -25.36 13.72
C THR A 559 2.00 -24.20 12.86
N GLY A 560 1.81 -24.41 11.55
CA GLY A 560 1.56 -23.34 10.60
C GLY A 560 2.77 -22.44 10.33
N GLU A 561 3.97 -22.78 10.80
CA GLU A 561 5.18 -22.00 10.58
C GLU A 561 5.44 -21.83 9.09
N VAL A 562 5.55 -20.58 8.65
CA VAL A 562 5.81 -20.21 7.25
C VAL A 562 7.29 -19.91 7.06
N ARG A 563 7.91 -20.53 6.07
CA ARG A 563 9.27 -20.20 5.61
C ARG A 563 9.24 -19.83 4.15
N TRP A 564 9.55 -18.58 3.86
CA TRP A 564 9.69 -18.13 2.48
C TRP A 564 11.02 -18.60 1.91
N ALA A 565 10.99 -19.13 0.69
CA ALA A 565 12.21 -19.47 -0.01
C ALA A 565 12.98 -18.18 -0.36
N PRO A 566 14.31 -18.15 -0.16
CA PRO A 566 15.11 -17.03 -0.60
C PRO A 566 15.00 -16.89 -2.11
N GLU A 567 14.65 -15.68 -2.58
CA GLU A 567 14.77 -15.34 -4.00
C GLU A 567 16.26 -15.31 -4.37
N PRO A 568 16.62 -15.67 -5.64
CA PRO A 568 17.99 -15.48 -6.07
C PRO A 568 18.41 -14.04 -5.83
N LEU A 569 19.46 -13.89 -5.03
CA LEU A 569 19.96 -12.60 -4.58
C LEU A 569 20.34 -11.71 -5.76
N PRO A 570 19.85 -10.47 -5.85
CA PRO A 570 20.63 -9.43 -6.48
C PRO A 570 21.94 -9.30 -5.68
N ALA A 571 23.05 -9.01 -6.37
CA ALA A 571 24.37 -8.92 -5.77
C ALA A 571 24.33 -8.16 -4.43
N SER A 572 25.00 -8.70 -3.40
CA SER A 572 25.16 -8.05 -2.08
C SER A 572 25.44 -6.57 -2.20
N LEU A 573 24.93 -5.77 -1.25
CA LEU A 573 25.25 -4.34 -1.21
C LEU A 573 26.79 -4.19 -1.19
N PRO A 574 27.38 -3.40 -2.10
CA PRO A 574 28.82 -3.31 -2.19
C PRO A 574 29.42 -2.77 -0.89
N GLU A 575 30.43 -3.48 -0.36
CA GLU A 575 31.25 -2.96 0.72
C GLU A 575 31.85 -1.61 0.34
N ALA A 576 32.18 -0.79 1.31
CA ALA A 576 32.75 0.55 1.11
C ALA A 576 34.15 0.58 0.45
N ARG A 577 34.62 -0.52 -0.13
CA ARG A 577 35.92 -0.60 -0.78
C ARG A 577 35.98 0.19 -2.10
N PRO A 578 37.12 0.86 -2.39
CA PRO A 578 37.35 1.49 -3.69
C PRO A 578 37.32 0.45 -4.81
N GLU A 579 36.77 0.85 -5.95
CA GLU A 579 36.61 -0.03 -7.11
C GLU A 579 37.98 -0.54 -7.65
N PRO A 580 38.17 -1.85 -7.86
CA PRO A 580 39.24 -2.34 -8.70
C PRO A 580 38.87 -2.05 -10.17
N GLY A 581 39.38 -1.01 -10.78
CA GLY A 581 39.07 -0.61 -12.15
C GLY A 581 39.23 0.88 -12.44
N ASN A 582 39.62 1.67 -11.45
CA ASN A 582 39.85 3.10 -11.63
C ASN A 582 41.00 3.35 -12.64
N ASP A 583 42.06 2.52 -12.62
CA ASP A 583 43.20 2.58 -13.52
C ASP A 583 42.80 2.51 -15.02
N ARG A 584 41.79 1.68 -15.35
CA ARG A 584 41.29 1.57 -16.73
C ARG A 584 40.53 2.82 -17.16
N ALA A 585 39.67 3.35 -16.26
CA ALA A 585 38.92 4.58 -16.54
C ALA A 585 39.86 5.78 -16.70
N GLU A 586 40.89 5.88 -15.85
CA GLU A 586 41.94 6.91 -15.95
C GLU A 586 42.75 6.78 -17.25
N ALA A 587 43.17 5.57 -17.60
CA ALA A 587 43.89 5.31 -18.86
C ALA A 587 43.04 5.66 -20.10
N VAL A 588 41.75 5.33 -20.11
CA VAL A 588 40.83 5.69 -21.21
C VAL A 588 40.65 7.21 -21.28
N THR A 589 40.43 7.87 -20.13
CA THR A 589 40.30 9.35 -20.06
C THR A 589 41.57 10.06 -20.59
N ALA A 590 42.73 9.61 -20.16
CA ALA A 590 44.03 10.18 -20.60
C ALA A 590 44.22 10.01 -22.11
N ARG A 591 43.92 8.83 -22.68
CA ARG A 591 44.04 8.57 -24.13
C ARG A 591 43.10 9.43 -24.95
N ILE A 592 41.85 9.64 -24.48
CA ILE A 592 40.88 10.52 -25.14
C ILE A 592 41.38 11.96 -25.06
N GLY A 593 41.87 12.40 -23.92
CA GLY A 593 42.44 13.74 -23.76
C GLY A 593 43.61 14.00 -24.68
N ALA A 594 44.51 13.02 -24.85
CA ALA A 594 45.64 13.12 -25.77
C ALA A 594 45.20 13.13 -27.25
N ALA A 595 44.09 12.47 -27.56
CA ALA A 595 43.58 12.40 -28.94
C ALA A 595 42.83 13.66 -29.40
N LEU A 596 42.42 14.52 -28.47
CA LEU A 596 41.63 15.72 -28.73
C LEU A 596 42.47 16.99 -28.45
N PRO A 597 43.30 17.41 -29.39
CA PRO A 597 44.21 18.54 -29.13
C PRO A 597 43.45 19.84 -28.86
N GLY A 598 43.88 20.56 -27.82
CA GLY A 598 43.23 21.77 -27.38
C GLY A 598 41.95 21.57 -26.59
N ALA A 599 41.42 20.34 -26.46
CA ALA A 599 40.26 20.04 -25.67
C ALA A 599 40.60 19.92 -24.18
N ARG A 600 39.60 20.19 -23.32
CA ARG A 600 39.65 19.84 -21.91
C ARG A 600 38.64 18.72 -21.65
N VAL A 601 39.10 17.54 -21.32
CA VAL A 601 38.27 16.38 -20.99
C VAL A 601 38.11 16.27 -19.48
N HIS A 602 36.88 16.23 -19.03
CA HIS A 602 36.50 16.12 -17.62
C HIS A 602 35.80 14.81 -17.37
N VAL A 603 36.19 14.12 -16.31
CA VAL A 603 35.36 13.06 -15.73
C VAL A 603 34.15 13.71 -15.04
N ALA A 604 32.96 13.19 -15.20
CA ALA A 604 31.72 13.65 -14.58
C ALA A 604 31.05 12.54 -13.77
N GLY A 605 29.87 12.80 -13.27
CA GLY A 605 28.99 11.82 -12.67
C GLY A 605 29.53 11.12 -11.42
N SER A 606 29.14 9.86 -11.23
CA SER A 606 29.41 9.11 -10.00
C SER A 606 30.89 8.86 -9.73
N ARG A 607 31.71 8.73 -10.78
CA ARG A 607 33.17 8.56 -10.64
C ARG A 607 33.85 9.82 -10.11
N ARG A 608 33.45 11.00 -10.60
CA ARG A 608 33.94 12.27 -10.07
C ARG A 608 33.52 12.50 -8.63
N MET A 609 32.31 12.12 -8.28
CA MET A 609 31.81 12.16 -6.90
C MET A 609 32.47 11.12 -5.96
N GLY A 610 33.19 10.12 -6.47
CA GLY A 610 33.80 9.05 -5.69
C GLY A 610 32.81 8.00 -5.18
N CYS A 611 31.59 7.94 -5.75
CA CYS A 611 30.51 7.04 -5.33
C CYS A 611 30.00 6.12 -6.45
N ALA A 612 30.88 5.77 -7.40
CA ALA A 612 30.59 4.84 -8.47
C ALA A 612 30.35 3.42 -7.93
N LEU A 613 29.38 2.72 -8.51
CA LEU A 613 29.18 1.28 -8.31
C LEU A 613 30.15 0.46 -9.16
N PRO A 614 30.45 -0.79 -8.79
CA PRO A 614 31.14 -1.72 -9.67
C PRO A 614 30.45 -1.82 -11.03
N GLY A 615 31.23 -1.67 -12.11
CA GLY A 615 30.71 -1.67 -13.48
C GLY A 615 29.98 -0.40 -13.91
N ALA A 616 30.06 0.70 -13.13
CA ALA A 616 29.48 1.98 -13.53
C ALA A 616 30.14 2.54 -14.80
N ASP A 617 29.32 3.22 -15.62
CA ASP A 617 29.77 3.89 -16.84
C ASP A 617 30.84 4.97 -16.52
N LEU A 618 31.65 5.28 -17.50
CA LEU A 618 32.58 6.41 -17.49
C LEU A 618 31.91 7.58 -18.21
N ASP A 619 31.44 8.55 -17.46
CA ASP A 619 30.86 9.78 -17.96
C ASP A 619 31.95 10.82 -18.19
N LEU A 620 32.11 11.28 -19.45
CA LEU A 620 33.10 12.29 -19.85
C LEU A 620 32.43 13.48 -20.52
N VAL A 621 32.96 14.67 -20.23
CA VAL A 621 32.58 15.90 -20.95
C VAL A 621 33.84 16.48 -21.55
N ALA A 622 33.90 16.55 -22.90
CA ALA A 622 34.98 17.17 -23.63
C ALA A 622 34.56 18.57 -24.08
N ALA A 623 35.21 19.59 -23.55
CA ALA A 623 35.11 20.97 -24.02
C ALA A 623 36.16 21.18 -25.12
N LEU A 624 35.70 21.52 -26.35
CA LEU A 624 36.56 21.70 -27.52
C LEU A 624 36.57 23.15 -28.01
N PRO A 625 37.70 23.71 -28.42
CA PRO A 625 37.76 25.05 -28.97
C PRO A 625 37.03 25.14 -30.30
N GLY A 626 36.48 26.28 -30.64
CA GLY A 626 35.74 26.50 -31.88
C GLY A 626 34.40 25.75 -31.93
N THR A 627 34.01 25.35 -33.14
CA THR A 627 32.86 24.51 -33.38
C THR A 627 33.30 23.06 -33.44
N ALA A 628 32.80 22.22 -32.57
CA ALA A 628 33.13 20.80 -32.52
C ALA A 628 32.40 20.01 -33.63
N ASP A 629 33.14 19.25 -34.41
CA ASP A 629 32.61 18.25 -35.32
C ASP A 629 32.68 16.87 -34.68
N VAL A 630 31.51 16.29 -34.35
CA VAL A 630 31.42 15.00 -33.65
C VAL A 630 31.92 13.85 -34.49
N ALA A 631 31.76 13.92 -35.80
CA ALA A 631 32.29 12.87 -36.72
C ALA A 631 33.82 12.84 -36.65
N ARG A 632 34.46 14.01 -36.63
CA ARG A 632 35.90 14.12 -36.45
C ARG A 632 36.37 13.65 -35.07
N VAL A 633 35.65 14.00 -34.03
CA VAL A 633 35.94 13.49 -32.67
C VAL A 633 35.83 11.97 -32.64
N ARG A 634 34.86 11.39 -33.31
CA ARG A 634 34.67 9.94 -33.41
C ARG A 634 35.90 9.28 -34.09
N GLU A 635 36.36 9.83 -35.18
CA GLU A 635 37.55 9.32 -35.86
C GLU A 635 38.82 9.38 -34.98
N GLN A 636 39.02 10.49 -34.28
CA GLN A 636 40.13 10.67 -33.35
C GLN A 636 40.08 9.69 -32.17
N VAL A 637 38.89 9.50 -31.58
CA VAL A 637 38.68 8.56 -30.48
C VAL A 637 38.84 7.11 -30.98
N ALA A 638 38.34 6.77 -32.17
CA ALA A 638 38.55 5.45 -32.79
C ALA A 638 40.03 5.13 -32.99
N ALA A 639 40.80 6.10 -33.50
CA ALA A 639 42.25 5.94 -33.69
C ALA A 639 43.00 5.77 -32.35
N ALA A 640 42.58 6.52 -31.31
CA ALA A 640 43.21 6.45 -30.00
C ALA A 640 42.85 5.19 -29.22
N LEU A 641 41.69 4.64 -29.46
CA LEU A 641 41.13 3.47 -28.76
C LEU A 641 40.72 2.37 -29.75
N PRO A 642 41.64 1.71 -30.44
CA PRO A 642 41.32 0.68 -31.47
C PRO A 642 40.58 -0.53 -30.88
N GLN A 643 40.64 -0.74 -29.55
CA GLN A 643 39.89 -1.78 -28.86
C GLN A 643 38.44 -1.34 -28.49
N ALA A 644 38.03 -0.09 -28.81
CA ALA A 644 36.66 0.37 -28.56
C ALA A 644 35.69 -0.39 -29.49
N ARG A 645 34.59 -0.83 -28.90
CA ARG A 645 33.51 -1.54 -29.61
C ARG A 645 32.21 -0.75 -29.51
N GLY A 646 31.40 -0.81 -30.58
CA GLY A 646 30.09 -0.15 -30.61
C GLY A 646 30.18 1.39 -30.57
N LEU A 647 31.26 1.96 -31.12
CA LEU A 647 31.46 3.42 -31.19
C LEU A 647 30.43 4.04 -32.14
N ARG A 648 29.55 4.85 -31.54
CA ARG A 648 28.44 5.48 -32.29
C ARG A 648 28.21 6.91 -31.80
N GLU A 649 27.68 7.72 -32.69
CA GLU A 649 27.23 9.07 -32.37
C GLU A 649 25.86 9.07 -31.69
N VAL A 650 25.64 9.97 -30.74
CA VAL A 650 24.37 10.24 -30.08
C VAL A 650 23.92 11.62 -30.55
N THR A 651 23.09 11.66 -31.60
CA THR A 651 22.63 12.91 -32.23
C THR A 651 21.30 13.42 -31.73
N GLY A 652 20.52 12.58 -31.07
CA GLY A 652 19.20 12.93 -30.51
C GLY A 652 19.22 13.58 -29.09
N ALA A 653 20.41 13.78 -28.52
CA ALA A 653 20.59 14.46 -27.25
C ALA A 653 20.68 15.99 -27.42
N ARG A 654 20.43 16.76 -26.33
CA ARG A 654 20.56 18.22 -26.34
C ARG A 654 21.96 18.72 -26.76
N VAL A 655 22.97 17.92 -26.43
CA VAL A 655 24.35 18.11 -26.88
C VAL A 655 24.84 16.80 -27.46
N PRO A 656 25.47 16.81 -28.62
CA PRO A 656 25.95 15.59 -29.29
C PRO A 656 27.09 14.92 -28.50
N GLY A 657 27.26 13.62 -28.71
CA GLY A 657 28.27 12.84 -28.00
C GLY A 657 28.55 11.51 -28.65
N LEU A 658 29.42 10.72 -28.02
CA LEU A 658 29.80 9.37 -28.44
C LEU A 658 29.52 8.36 -27.34
N ARG A 659 29.01 7.18 -27.70
CA ARG A 659 28.93 6.02 -26.83
C ARG A 659 29.71 4.85 -27.39
N PHE A 660 30.42 4.18 -26.49
CA PHE A 660 31.23 3.01 -26.86
C PHE A 660 31.63 2.20 -25.62
N ARG A 661 32.28 1.06 -25.86
CA ARG A 661 32.78 0.20 -24.76
C ARG A 661 34.26 -0.10 -24.96
N VAL A 662 35.00 -0.14 -23.85
CA VAL A 662 36.39 -0.55 -23.77
C VAL A 662 36.52 -1.72 -22.79
N GLY A 663 36.50 -2.95 -23.33
CA GLY A 663 36.34 -4.17 -22.52
C GLY A 663 34.96 -4.17 -21.84
N SER A 664 34.91 -4.24 -20.53
CA SER A 664 33.66 -4.18 -19.75
C SER A 664 33.20 -2.75 -19.45
N LEU A 665 34.07 -1.73 -19.64
CA LEU A 665 33.79 -0.33 -19.34
C LEU A 665 32.95 0.31 -20.45
N SER A 666 31.76 0.77 -20.16
CA SER A 666 30.95 1.65 -21.01
C SER A 666 31.43 3.09 -20.85
N VAL A 667 31.51 3.82 -21.96
CA VAL A 667 31.94 5.23 -21.98
C VAL A 667 30.86 6.07 -22.67
N ASP A 668 30.46 7.15 -21.98
CA ASP A 668 29.55 8.18 -22.50
C ASP A 668 30.32 9.50 -22.57
N LEU A 669 30.67 9.95 -23.78
CA LEU A 669 31.45 11.15 -24.02
C LEU A 669 30.56 12.23 -24.63
N VAL A 670 30.26 13.26 -23.86
CA VAL A 670 29.55 14.46 -24.35
C VAL A 670 30.55 15.46 -24.92
N VAL A 671 30.21 16.03 -26.07
CA VAL A 671 31.11 16.95 -26.82
C VAL A 671 30.52 18.35 -26.82
N VAL A 672 31.21 19.30 -26.17
CA VAL A 672 30.76 20.68 -26.03
C VAL A 672 31.68 21.62 -26.84
N SER A 673 31.08 22.40 -27.73
CA SER A 673 31.79 23.47 -28.47
C SER A 673 31.93 24.69 -27.60
N THR A 674 33.17 25.25 -27.47
CA THR A 674 33.39 26.45 -26.63
C THR A 674 33.50 27.74 -27.42
N GLY A 675 33.45 27.68 -28.78
CA GLY A 675 33.62 28.85 -29.61
C GLY A 675 34.97 29.51 -29.36
N GLY A 676 34.98 30.77 -28.97
CA GLY A 676 36.19 31.54 -28.63
C GLY A 676 36.58 31.43 -27.15
N LEU A 677 35.82 30.71 -26.33
CA LEU A 677 36.13 30.54 -24.92
C LEU A 677 37.21 29.46 -24.73
N ASP A 678 38.17 29.73 -23.86
CA ASP A 678 39.21 28.74 -23.50
C ASP A 678 38.53 27.49 -22.89
N PRO A 679 38.70 26.27 -23.47
CA PRO A 679 38.17 25.01 -22.95
C PRO A 679 38.50 24.76 -21.46
N ALA A 680 39.62 25.25 -20.95
CA ALA A 680 39.96 25.13 -19.54
C ALA A 680 38.99 25.90 -18.60
N ARG A 681 38.37 26.95 -19.12
CA ARG A 681 37.40 27.79 -18.39
C ARG A 681 35.92 27.46 -18.69
N ALA A 682 35.67 26.46 -19.55
CA ALA A 682 34.30 26.13 -20.01
C ALA A 682 33.35 25.76 -18.89
N VAL A 683 33.79 25.02 -17.88
CA VAL A 683 32.95 24.64 -16.72
C VAL A 683 32.60 25.86 -15.89
N GLU A 684 33.56 26.76 -15.61
CA GLU A 684 33.38 27.99 -14.82
C GLU A 684 32.42 28.97 -15.55
N ARG A 685 32.65 29.19 -16.85
CA ARG A 685 31.93 30.16 -17.68
C ARG A 685 30.84 29.54 -18.56
N ARG A 686 30.30 28.38 -18.17
CA ARG A 686 29.33 27.61 -18.97
C ARG A 686 28.06 28.38 -19.36
N ALA A 687 27.66 29.36 -18.54
CA ALA A 687 26.49 30.21 -18.84
C ALA A 687 26.63 30.97 -20.17
N GLU A 688 27.87 31.25 -20.63
CA GLU A 688 28.13 31.96 -21.87
C GLU A 688 28.03 31.09 -23.13
N LEU A 689 27.97 29.76 -22.95
CA LEU A 689 27.97 28.78 -24.05
C LEU A 689 26.57 28.35 -24.51
N GLY A 690 25.52 29.00 -23.96
CA GLY A 690 24.13 28.66 -24.21
C GLY A 690 23.60 27.52 -23.31
N GLU A 691 22.31 27.40 -23.26
CA GLU A 691 21.61 26.52 -22.29
C GLU A 691 22.06 25.06 -22.38
N ALA A 692 22.09 24.50 -23.60
CA ALA A 692 22.41 23.09 -23.78
C ALA A 692 23.85 22.76 -23.34
N ALA A 693 24.81 23.61 -23.67
CA ALA A 693 26.20 23.47 -23.25
C ALA A 693 26.37 23.67 -21.73
N ALA A 694 25.67 24.67 -21.17
CA ALA A 694 25.68 24.92 -19.73
C ALA A 694 25.15 23.70 -18.94
N VAL A 695 24.08 23.09 -19.41
CA VAL A 695 23.52 21.87 -18.80
C VAL A 695 24.49 20.68 -18.92
N ALA A 696 25.17 20.50 -20.06
CA ALA A 696 26.14 19.43 -20.22
C ALA A 696 27.36 19.59 -19.31
N LEU A 697 27.90 20.81 -19.23
CA LEU A 697 29.05 21.14 -18.38
C LEU A 697 28.69 21.14 -16.89
N SER A 698 27.39 21.37 -16.53
CA SER A 698 26.96 21.30 -15.13
C SER A 698 27.15 19.91 -14.52
N ALA A 699 27.21 18.83 -15.33
CA ALA A 699 27.50 17.49 -14.81
C ALA A 699 28.87 17.41 -14.10
N VAL A 700 29.81 18.25 -14.46
CA VAL A 700 31.13 18.38 -13.80
C VAL A 700 30.98 19.17 -12.51
N SER A 701 30.40 20.37 -12.57
CA SER A 701 30.23 21.24 -11.41
C SER A 701 29.20 20.69 -10.39
N ASP A 702 28.19 19.94 -10.82
CA ASP A 702 27.26 19.24 -9.92
C ASP A 702 28.00 18.21 -9.05
N ALA A 703 28.94 17.46 -9.67
CA ALA A 703 29.75 16.49 -8.94
C ALA A 703 30.70 17.17 -7.94
N ASP A 704 31.30 18.30 -8.32
CA ASP A 704 32.17 19.09 -7.43
C ASP A 704 31.37 19.70 -6.28
N ALA A 705 30.21 20.28 -6.57
CA ALA A 705 29.35 20.87 -5.56
C ALA A 705 28.85 19.84 -4.52
N VAL A 706 28.54 18.60 -4.93
CA VAL A 706 28.22 17.50 -4.00
C VAL A 706 29.40 17.20 -3.09
N ARG A 707 30.62 17.12 -3.63
CA ARG A 707 31.85 16.87 -2.85
C ARG A 707 32.13 17.99 -1.87
N GLU A 708 31.99 19.24 -2.30
CA GLU A 708 32.16 20.43 -1.47
C GLU A 708 31.13 20.47 -0.33
N ALA A 709 29.85 20.14 -0.62
CA ALA A 709 28.79 20.14 0.38
C ALA A 709 29.03 19.14 1.52
N VAL A 710 29.68 18.01 1.25
CA VAL A 710 29.98 16.99 2.27
C VAL A 710 31.37 17.17 2.90
N GLY A 711 32.28 17.93 2.31
CA GLY A 711 33.58 18.31 2.85
C GLY A 711 34.38 17.12 3.42
N ALA A 712 34.69 17.19 4.73
CA ALA A 712 35.45 16.15 5.43
C ALA A 712 34.76 14.79 5.49
N GLU A 713 33.44 14.77 5.39
CA GLU A 713 32.61 13.54 5.50
C GLU A 713 32.47 12.81 4.14
N HIS A 714 33.33 13.11 3.16
CA HIS A 714 33.28 12.54 1.83
C HIS A 714 33.30 10.98 1.82
N ALA A 715 34.06 10.37 2.72
CA ALA A 715 34.17 8.92 2.83
C ALA A 715 32.82 8.29 3.27
N ALA A 716 32.17 8.89 4.25
CA ALA A 716 30.84 8.47 4.72
C ALA A 716 29.79 8.65 3.62
N PHE A 717 29.78 9.78 2.93
CA PHE A 717 28.94 10.05 1.77
C PHE A 717 29.13 8.99 0.67
N ALA A 718 30.37 8.73 0.26
CA ALA A 718 30.67 7.79 -0.81
C ALA A 718 30.20 6.35 -0.45
N GLY A 719 30.38 5.95 0.81
CA GLY A 719 29.89 4.68 1.34
C GLY A 719 28.35 4.59 1.31
N LEU A 720 27.68 5.58 1.86
CA LEU A 720 26.21 5.68 1.86
C LEU A 720 25.65 5.69 0.43
N ALA A 721 26.16 6.57 -0.43
CA ALA A 721 25.67 6.72 -1.81
C ALA A 721 25.80 5.42 -2.62
N ARG A 722 26.90 4.65 -2.45
CA ARG A 722 27.04 3.33 -3.10
C ARG A 722 26.00 2.35 -2.59
N ARG A 723 25.78 2.22 -1.29
CA ARG A 723 24.78 1.31 -0.71
C ARG A 723 23.38 1.64 -1.18
N VAL A 724 22.99 2.91 -1.13
CA VAL A 724 21.67 3.38 -1.56
C VAL A 724 21.45 3.16 -3.07
N LYS A 725 22.44 3.46 -3.91
CA LYS A 725 22.35 3.21 -5.36
C LYS A 725 22.26 1.71 -5.69
N ALA A 726 22.98 0.85 -4.97
CA ALA A 726 22.87 -0.59 -5.12
C ALA A 726 21.49 -1.10 -4.72
N TRP A 727 20.95 -0.60 -3.60
CA TRP A 727 19.59 -0.88 -3.16
C TRP A 727 18.54 -0.42 -4.21
N ALA A 728 18.65 0.80 -4.71
CA ALA A 728 17.74 1.32 -5.74
C ALA A 728 17.81 0.50 -7.05
N ARG A 729 19.02 0.08 -7.45
CA ARG A 729 19.25 -0.77 -8.63
C ARG A 729 18.60 -2.14 -8.48
N ALA A 730 18.71 -2.76 -7.30
CA ALA A 730 18.08 -4.04 -7.02
C ALA A 730 16.55 -3.98 -7.12
N ARG A 731 15.96 -2.80 -6.93
CA ARG A 731 14.51 -2.54 -6.98
C ARG A 731 14.01 -1.93 -8.28
N GLY A 732 14.90 -1.69 -9.26
CA GLY A 732 14.54 -1.06 -10.53
C GLY A 732 14.17 0.42 -10.41
N LEU A 733 14.60 1.10 -9.34
CA LEU A 733 14.31 2.52 -9.06
C LEU A 733 15.45 3.46 -9.50
N ASP A 734 16.48 2.94 -10.19
CA ASP A 734 17.74 3.65 -10.49
C ASP A 734 17.80 4.29 -11.89
N SER A 735 16.71 4.30 -12.65
CA SER A 735 16.76 4.66 -14.07
C SER A 735 15.74 5.73 -14.48
N ALA A 736 16.19 6.93 -14.76
CA ALA A 736 15.35 8.06 -15.15
C ALA A 736 14.48 7.80 -16.43
N PRO A 737 14.95 7.15 -17.50
CA PRO A 737 14.10 6.79 -18.63
C PRO A 737 12.92 5.88 -18.28
N PHE A 738 13.03 5.12 -17.19
CA PHE A 738 12.01 4.21 -16.68
C PHE A 738 11.23 4.80 -15.49
N GLY A 739 11.29 6.14 -15.32
CA GLY A 739 10.59 6.86 -14.28
C GLY A 739 11.36 6.96 -12.95
N GLY A 740 12.38 6.14 -12.72
CA GLY A 740 13.16 6.10 -11.47
C GLY A 740 14.04 7.34 -11.26
N LEU A 741 14.68 7.42 -10.10
CA LEU A 741 15.59 8.50 -9.75
C LEU A 741 16.97 8.29 -10.41
N PRO A 742 17.53 9.32 -11.06
CA PRO A 742 18.87 9.24 -11.63
C PRO A 742 19.95 9.16 -10.53
N GLY A 743 21.12 8.67 -10.88
CA GLY A 743 22.25 8.54 -9.95
C GLY A 743 22.65 9.85 -9.24
N LEU A 744 22.43 11.01 -9.88
CA LEU A 744 22.64 12.32 -9.26
C LEU A 744 21.64 12.57 -8.12
N ALA A 745 20.36 12.27 -8.32
CA ALA A 745 19.35 12.43 -7.27
C ALA A 745 19.71 11.61 -6.03
N TRP A 746 20.05 10.33 -6.21
CA TRP A 746 20.49 9.47 -5.10
C TRP A 746 21.73 10.02 -4.40
N SER A 747 22.66 10.65 -5.14
CA SER A 747 23.85 11.29 -4.55
C SER A 747 23.49 12.55 -3.77
N VAL A 748 22.53 13.37 -4.26
CA VAL A 748 22.06 14.56 -3.55
C VAL A 748 21.38 14.17 -2.24
N LEU A 749 20.51 13.15 -2.26
CA LEU A 749 19.82 12.62 -1.07
C LEU A 749 20.85 12.11 -0.03
N ALA A 750 21.86 11.36 -0.48
CA ALA A 750 22.92 10.86 0.40
C ALA A 750 23.79 12.01 0.98
N ALA A 751 24.14 13.01 0.17
CA ALA A 751 24.90 14.17 0.63
C ALA A 751 24.12 14.98 1.66
N HIS A 752 22.84 15.21 1.43
CA HIS A 752 21.96 15.88 2.38
C HIS A 752 21.91 15.12 3.72
N THR A 753 21.72 13.79 3.67
CA THR A 753 21.70 12.96 4.89
C THR A 753 23.00 13.08 5.68
N VAL A 754 24.15 12.93 5.02
CA VAL A 754 25.47 13.00 5.69
C VAL A 754 25.72 14.37 6.31
N ARG A 755 25.35 15.42 5.61
CA ARG A 755 25.52 16.79 6.11
C ARG A 755 24.69 17.06 7.38
N GLU A 756 23.46 16.55 7.42
CA GLU A 756 22.56 16.76 8.56
C GLU A 756 22.87 15.82 9.73
N ALA A 757 23.28 14.58 9.44
CA ALA A 757 23.51 13.55 10.44
C ALA A 757 24.96 13.55 10.98
N GLY A 758 25.94 14.12 10.24
CA GLY A 758 27.34 14.06 10.57
C GLY A 758 27.97 12.68 10.37
N ALA A 759 29.15 12.48 11.01
CA ALA A 759 29.88 11.22 10.94
C ALA A 759 29.24 10.16 11.85
N LEU A 760 28.36 9.35 11.28
CA LEU A 760 27.77 8.19 11.95
C LEU A 760 28.38 6.87 11.43
N PRO A 761 28.32 5.78 12.22
CA PRO A 761 28.66 4.44 11.73
C PRO A 761 27.84 4.11 10.46
N PRO A 762 28.42 3.35 9.48
CA PRO A 762 27.79 3.12 8.19
C PRO A 762 26.36 2.55 8.23
N ASP A 763 26.06 1.66 9.18
CA ASP A 763 24.72 1.05 9.29
C ASP A 763 23.72 2.00 9.96
N VAL A 764 24.18 2.83 10.91
CA VAL A 764 23.35 3.89 11.52
C VAL A 764 23.04 4.96 10.48
N LEU A 765 24.03 5.36 9.67
CA LEU A 765 23.85 6.34 8.61
C LEU A 765 22.89 5.83 7.51
N LEU A 766 22.95 4.55 7.18
CA LEU A 766 22.02 3.93 6.23
C LEU A 766 20.58 3.92 6.76
N ARG A 767 20.38 3.62 8.03
CA ARG A 767 19.07 3.68 8.69
C ARG A 767 18.55 5.11 8.74
N GLU A 768 19.39 6.08 9.09
CA GLU A 768 19.04 7.50 9.07
C GLU A 768 18.61 7.95 7.68
N PHE A 769 19.29 7.49 6.63
CA PHE A 769 18.90 7.76 5.25
C PHE A 769 17.48 7.27 4.95
N PHE A 770 17.19 6.01 5.20
CA PHE A 770 15.88 5.45 4.87
C PHE A 770 14.76 6.06 5.72
N GLY A 771 14.95 6.26 7.02
CA GLY A 771 13.96 6.90 7.89
C GLY A 771 13.65 8.33 7.47
N ARG A 772 14.68 9.11 7.16
CA ARG A 772 14.53 10.50 6.72
C ARG A 772 13.72 10.60 5.41
N TRP A 773 14.12 9.83 4.39
CA TRP A 773 13.49 9.94 3.06
C TRP A 773 12.16 9.21 2.95
N ALA A 774 11.88 8.22 3.78
CA ALA A 774 10.53 7.65 3.94
C ALA A 774 9.53 8.67 4.51
N ALA A 775 10.02 9.54 5.40
CA ALA A 775 9.22 10.55 6.09
C ALA A 775 9.22 11.92 5.39
N TRP A 776 9.98 12.11 4.31
CA TRP A 776 10.11 13.40 3.64
C TRP A 776 8.81 13.83 2.97
N ASP A 777 8.44 15.11 3.11
CA ASP A 777 7.39 15.69 2.28
C ASP A 777 7.93 15.98 0.88
N TRP A 778 7.73 15.07 -0.05
CA TRP A 778 8.24 15.17 -1.42
C TRP A 778 7.72 16.36 -2.22
N ARG A 779 6.80 17.14 -1.68
CA ARG A 779 6.43 18.46 -2.22
C ARG A 779 7.51 19.52 -1.93
N GLU A 780 8.34 19.29 -0.91
CA GLU A 780 9.46 20.15 -0.60
C GLU A 780 10.67 19.78 -1.47
N PRO A 781 11.25 20.75 -2.20
CA PRO A 781 12.42 20.48 -3.03
C PRO A 781 13.65 20.11 -2.19
N VAL A 782 14.40 19.11 -2.64
CA VAL A 782 15.64 18.67 -1.99
C VAL A 782 16.85 19.27 -2.69
N ALA A 783 17.73 19.92 -1.93
CA ALA A 783 19.00 20.44 -2.41
C ALA A 783 20.18 19.86 -1.59
N SER A 784 21.37 19.75 -2.18
CA SER A 784 22.57 19.26 -1.50
C SER A 784 23.16 20.26 -0.50
N ALA A 785 22.90 21.56 -0.67
CA ALA A 785 23.43 22.65 0.15
C ALA A 785 22.29 23.63 0.51
N GLY A 786 21.84 23.62 1.78
CA GLY A 786 20.96 24.63 2.39
C GLY A 786 19.61 24.88 1.73
N PRO A 787 18.75 25.67 2.35
CA PRO A 787 17.47 26.05 1.76
C PRO A 787 17.69 26.91 0.51
N VAL A 788 16.94 26.60 -0.56
CA VAL A 788 16.97 27.38 -1.80
C VAL A 788 16.24 28.70 -1.58
N ALA A 789 16.97 29.81 -1.59
CA ALA A 789 16.38 31.14 -1.50
C ALA A 789 15.96 31.62 -2.90
N GLY A 790 14.67 31.80 -3.12
CA GLY A 790 14.12 32.38 -4.35
C GLY A 790 13.10 31.47 -5.09
N PRO A 791 12.35 32.03 -6.06
CA PRO A 791 11.43 31.24 -6.85
C PRO A 791 12.20 30.25 -7.72
N LEU A 792 11.81 28.97 -7.65
CA LEU A 792 12.35 27.91 -8.49
C LEU A 792 12.03 28.17 -9.97
N PRO A 793 12.97 27.96 -10.90
CA PRO A 793 12.65 28.02 -12.32
C PRO A 793 11.65 26.92 -12.66
N VAL A 794 10.46 27.31 -13.14
CA VAL A 794 9.44 26.38 -13.63
C VAL A 794 9.93 25.79 -14.95
N THR A 795 10.44 24.57 -14.91
CA THR A 795 10.94 23.85 -16.11
C THR A 795 10.05 22.70 -16.55
N SER A 796 8.89 22.51 -15.90
CA SER A 796 7.92 21.47 -16.27
C SER A 796 6.91 21.98 -17.29
N ALA A 797 6.75 21.26 -18.39
CA ALA A 797 5.71 21.49 -19.40
C ALA A 797 4.31 21.00 -18.96
N VAL A 798 4.19 20.48 -17.73
CA VAL A 798 2.93 19.98 -17.15
C VAL A 798 2.49 20.95 -16.04
N PRO A 799 1.22 21.43 -16.04
CA PRO A 799 0.71 22.26 -14.98
C PRO A 799 0.65 21.51 -13.65
N GLY A 800 1.39 21.97 -12.64
CA GLY A 800 1.42 21.41 -11.30
C GLY A 800 2.84 21.19 -10.76
N PRO A 801 3.03 21.05 -9.44
CA PRO A 801 4.34 20.74 -8.86
C PRO A 801 4.73 19.30 -9.21
N ASP A 802 6.02 19.07 -9.54
CA ASP A 802 6.58 17.73 -9.73
C ASP A 802 6.32 16.87 -8.47
N PRO A 803 5.90 15.60 -8.61
CA PRO A 803 5.66 14.70 -7.47
C PRO A 803 6.87 14.49 -6.56
N VAL A 804 8.07 14.59 -7.14
CA VAL A 804 9.37 14.53 -6.45
C VAL A 804 10.29 15.57 -7.07
N THR A 805 10.79 16.52 -6.27
CA THR A 805 11.71 17.55 -6.74
C THR A 805 13.08 17.44 -6.05
N VAL A 806 14.06 16.89 -6.76
CA VAL A 806 15.48 16.91 -6.35
C VAL A 806 16.22 17.85 -7.27
N LEU A 807 16.85 18.87 -6.71
CA LEU A 807 17.52 19.93 -7.45
C LEU A 807 18.97 19.57 -7.77
N THR A 808 19.44 20.00 -8.95
CA THR A 808 20.85 19.89 -9.29
C THR A 808 21.66 20.84 -8.42
N PRO A 809 22.86 20.41 -7.93
CA PRO A 809 23.66 21.18 -6.97
C PRO A 809 24.24 22.48 -7.49
N SER A 810 24.42 22.61 -8.79
CA SER A 810 25.04 23.79 -9.39
C SER A 810 24.17 24.44 -10.47
N ALA A 811 24.43 25.69 -10.79
CA ALA A 811 23.70 26.41 -11.84
C ALA A 811 24.00 25.85 -13.27
N PRO A 812 23.01 25.80 -14.15
CA PRO A 812 21.60 26.17 -13.95
C PRO A 812 20.87 25.14 -13.07
N VAL A 813 20.35 25.63 -11.93
CA VAL A 813 19.61 24.79 -11.00
C VAL A 813 18.28 24.36 -11.65
N ARG A 814 18.03 23.05 -11.63
CA ARG A 814 16.84 22.43 -12.23
C ARG A 814 16.44 21.17 -11.48
N SER A 815 15.20 20.73 -11.63
CA SER A 815 14.81 19.40 -11.15
C SER A 815 15.53 18.32 -11.98
N CYS A 816 16.16 17.36 -11.32
CA CYS A 816 16.70 16.16 -11.96
C CYS A 816 15.73 14.96 -11.86
N THR A 817 14.54 15.16 -11.30
CA THR A 817 13.52 14.13 -11.05
C THR A 817 12.17 14.42 -11.71
N ALA A 818 12.10 15.36 -12.65
CA ALA A 818 10.86 15.73 -13.37
C ALA A 818 10.17 14.57 -14.13
N GLN A 819 10.80 13.41 -14.25
CA GLN A 819 10.25 12.20 -14.86
C GLN A 819 9.44 11.33 -13.88
N VAL A 820 9.49 11.61 -12.58
CA VAL A 820 8.79 10.81 -11.56
C VAL A 820 7.30 11.07 -11.63
N THR A 821 6.53 10.01 -11.68
CA THR A 821 5.06 10.07 -11.66
C THR A 821 4.53 9.97 -10.22
N PRO A 822 3.26 10.33 -9.96
CA PRO A 822 2.65 10.13 -8.64
C PRO A 822 2.70 8.67 -8.15
N GLY A 823 2.41 7.70 -9.02
CA GLY A 823 2.46 6.28 -8.68
C GLY A 823 3.87 5.82 -8.34
N LEU A 824 4.87 6.30 -9.07
CA LEU A 824 6.27 5.98 -8.76
C LEU A 824 6.76 6.65 -7.48
N ARG A 825 6.31 7.86 -7.15
CA ARG A 825 6.57 8.49 -5.84
C ARG A 825 6.04 7.61 -4.72
N ASP A 826 4.82 7.13 -4.84
CA ASP A 826 4.19 6.28 -3.82
C ASP A 826 4.94 4.96 -3.65
N LEU A 827 5.35 4.33 -4.76
CA LEU A 827 6.24 3.16 -4.73
C LEU A 827 7.58 3.47 -4.05
N LEU A 828 8.20 4.59 -4.38
CA LEU A 828 9.47 5.03 -3.79
C LEU A 828 9.35 5.17 -2.26
N VAL A 829 8.28 5.82 -1.79
CA VAL A 829 8.03 6.00 -0.35
C VAL A 829 7.82 4.66 0.34
N GLN A 830 7.03 3.76 -0.24
CA GLN A 830 6.82 2.40 0.28
C GLN A 830 8.14 1.62 0.39
N GLU A 831 9.00 1.69 -0.63
CA GLU A 831 10.30 1.01 -0.61
C GLU A 831 11.26 1.58 0.42
N LEU A 832 11.31 2.91 0.55
CA LEU A 832 12.14 3.59 1.56
C LEU A 832 11.67 3.23 2.98
N TYR A 833 10.35 3.23 3.20
CA TYR A 833 9.76 2.85 4.48
C TYR A 833 10.03 1.40 4.84
N GLY A 834 9.79 0.46 3.91
CA GLY A 834 10.08 -0.97 4.12
C GLY A 834 11.56 -1.24 4.39
N ALA A 835 12.46 -0.50 3.74
CA ALA A 835 13.89 -0.60 4.01
C ALA A 835 14.24 -0.11 5.42
N TRP A 836 13.62 0.97 5.87
CA TRP A 836 13.79 1.48 7.22
C TRP A 836 13.24 0.50 8.28
N GLU A 837 12.04 -0.05 8.11
CA GLU A 837 11.45 -1.04 9.02
C GLU A 837 12.35 -2.27 9.21
N LEU A 838 12.91 -2.78 8.11
CA LEU A 838 13.80 -3.92 8.15
C LEU A 838 15.08 -3.63 8.95
N LEU A 839 15.67 -2.46 8.77
CA LEU A 839 16.83 -2.03 9.54
C LEU A 839 16.52 -1.81 11.01
N GLU A 840 15.34 -1.25 11.35
CA GLU A 840 14.87 -1.12 12.74
C GLU A 840 14.63 -2.48 13.41
N SER A 841 14.15 -3.48 12.67
CA SER A 841 13.98 -4.85 13.17
C SER A 841 15.28 -5.64 13.32
N GLY A 842 16.44 -5.01 13.04
CA GLY A 842 17.77 -5.63 13.19
C GLY A 842 18.22 -6.45 11.99
N VAL A 843 17.55 -6.34 10.86
CA VAL A 843 18.03 -6.94 9.59
C VAL A 843 19.30 -6.22 9.16
N GLY A 844 20.38 -6.96 8.93
CA GLY A 844 21.65 -6.38 8.48
C GLY A 844 21.54 -5.70 7.11
N ALA A 845 22.37 -4.69 6.87
CA ALA A 845 22.39 -3.93 5.62
C ALA A 845 22.53 -4.81 4.37
N ASP A 846 23.26 -5.91 4.45
CA ASP A 846 23.44 -6.84 3.33
C ASP A 846 22.17 -7.64 3.00
N ALA A 847 21.35 -7.94 4.01
CA ALA A 847 20.07 -8.60 3.83
C ALA A 847 18.98 -7.67 3.26
N LEU A 848 19.16 -6.35 3.36
CA LEU A 848 18.20 -5.36 2.91
C LEU A 848 17.94 -5.44 1.39
N ALA A 849 18.93 -5.80 0.59
CA ALA A 849 18.76 -5.97 -0.86
C ALA A 849 17.81 -7.12 -1.19
N VAL A 850 17.76 -8.14 -0.31
CA VAL A 850 17.02 -9.40 -0.48
C VAL A 850 15.58 -9.31 0.01
N ALA A 851 15.32 -8.45 0.98
CA ALA A 851 14.05 -8.41 1.72
C ALA A 851 12.88 -7.78 0.95
N ALA A 852 13.10 -7.25 -0.26
CA ALA A 852 12.01 -6.69 -1.06
C ALA A 852 11.08 -7.81 -1.56
N PRO A 853 9.75 -7.62 -1.49
CA PRO A 853 8.83 -8.53 -2.13
C PRO A 853 9.18 -8.67 -3.62
N PRO A 854 9.26 -9.89 -4.17
CA PRO A 854 9.52 -10.07 -5.59
C PRO A 854 8.51 -9.29 -6.44
N PRO A 855 8.90 -8.73 -7.59
CA PRO A 855 7.97 -8.00 -8.47
C PRO A 855 6.70 -8.80 -8.82
N HIS A 856 6.80 -10.13 -8.92
CA HIS A 856 5.67 -11.02 -9.18
C HIS A 856 4.63 -11.09 -8.06
N ARG A 857 4.95 -10.68 -6.84
CA ARG A 857 3.99 -10.54 -5.73
C ARG A 857 3.31 -9.18 -5.73
N ARG A 858 3.92 -8.17 -6.36
CA ARG A 858 3.35 -6.81 -6.45
C ARG A 858 2.41 -6.62 -7.62
N HIS A 859 2.64 -7.35 -8.71
CA HIS A 859 1.99 -7.12 -9.98
C HIS A 859 1.20 -8.36 -10.41
N ALA A 860 -0.12 -8.20 -10.52
CA ALA A 860 -1.02 -9.22 -11.03
C ALA A 860 -0.95 -9.37 -12.55
N ALA A 861 -0.57 -8.29 -13.25
CA ALA A 861 -0.36 -8.27 -14.70
C ALA A 861 0.77 -7.33 -15.12
N TRP A 862 1.17 -7.43 -16.38
CA TRP A 862 2.29 -6.72 -16.96
C TRP A 862 1.94 -6.17 -18.33
N ALA A 863 2.45 -4.99 -18.66
CA ALA A 863 2.60 -4.55 -20.04
C ALA A 863 4.02 -4.89 -20.50
N VAL A 864 4.13 -5.71 -21.54
CA VAL A 864 5.41 -6.15 -22.12
C VAL A 864 5.71 -5.33 -23.36
N VAL A 865 6.75 -4.51 -23.30
CA VAL A 865 7.23 -3.72 -24.43
C VAL A 865 8.28 -4.50 -25.17
N THR A 866 7.95 -4.94 -26.38
CA THR A 866 8.87 -5.69 -27.28
C THR A 866 9.42 -4.74 -28.34
N VAL A 867 10.73 -4.67 -28.44
CA VAL A 867 11.45 -3.90 -29.46
C VAL A 867 12.13 -4.86 -30.44
N ARG A 868 11.80 -4.77 -31.71
CA ARG A 868 12.41 -5.56 -32.79
C ARG A 868 12.91 -4.63 -33.91
N ALA A 869 14.16 -4.79 -34.32
CA ALA A 869 14.73 -4.07 -35.45
C ALA A 869 15.89 -4.88 -36.04
N ALA A 870 16.29 -4.52 -37.26
CA ALA A 870 17.55 -5.02 -37.83
C ALA A 870 18.72 -4.65 -36.90
N GLU A 871 19.72 -5.51 -36.79
CA GLU A 871 20.83 -5.34 -35.82
C GLU A 871 21.50 -3.97 -35.93
N ALA A 872 21.66 -3.47 -37.18
CA ALA A 872 22.27 -2.17 -37.44
C ALA A 872 21.44 -0.97 -36.91
N GLU A 873 20.11 -1.09 -36.87
CA GLU A 873 19.18 -0.02 -36.44
C GLU A 873 18.70 -0.21 -35.00
N PHE A 874 18.98 -1.37 -34.41
CA PHE A 874 18.37 -1.80 -33.16
C PHE A 874 18.64 -0.82 -32.01
N GLU A 875 19.89 -0.38 -31.85
CA GLU A 875 20.27 0.53 -30.78
C GLU A 875 19.60 1.90 -30.89
N GLU A 876 19.34 2.37 -32.13
CA GLU A 876 18.63 3.62 -32.36
C GLU A 876 17.14 3.48 -32.00
N VAL A 877 16.49 2.40 -32.45
CA VAL A 877 15.07 2.13 -32.11
C VAL A 877 14.93 1.94 -30.62
N ARG A 878 15.80 1.17 -29.98
CA ARG A 878 15.82 0.98 -28.52
C ARG A 878 16.01 2.30 -27.77
N GLY A 879 16.87 3.17 -28.25
CA GLY A 879 17.09 4.51 -27.68
C GLY A 879 15.83 5.38 -27.75
N ARG A 880 15.12 5.37 -28.89
CA ARG A 880 13.84 6.09 -29.05
C ARG A 880 12.76 5.56 -28.11
N VAL A 881 12.63 4.24 -27.96
CA VAL A 881 11.70 3.61 -27.02
C VAL A 881 12.00 4.03 -25.58
N ARG A 882 13.26 3.94 -25.15
CA ARG A 882 13.68 4.37 -23.81
C ARG A 882 13.37 5.84 -23.54
N GLY A 883 13.60 6.72 -24.51
CA GLY A 883 13.29 8.15 -24.39
C GLY A 883 11.80 8.46 -24.26
N ARG A 884 10.91 7.58 -24.77
CA ARG A 884 9.44 7.75 -24.72
C ARG A 884 8.76 6.94 -23.62
N LEU A 885 9.47 6.06 -22.91
CA LEU A 885 8.85 5.12 -21.97
C LEU A 885 8.14 5.83 -20.81
N ARG A 886 8.67 6.98 -20.36
CA ARG A 886 8.02 7.85 -19.38
C ARG A 886 6.60 8.23 -19.79
N ALA A 887 6.39 8.57 -21.07
CA ALA A 887 5.07 8.92 -21.58
C ALA A 887 4.10 7.72 -21.55
N LEU A 888 4.63 6.50 -21.76
CA LEU A 888 3.82 5.28 -21.60
C LEU A 888 3.41 5.08 -20.15
N LEU A 889 4.33 5.25 -19.20
CA LEU A 889 4.01 5.11 -17.76
C LEU A 889 2.92 6.08 -17.35
N GLY A 890 3.05 7.37 -17.71
CA GLY A 890 2.01 8.37 -17.43
C GLY A 890 0.65 8.00 -18.04
N ALA A 891 0.64 7.54 -19.31
CA ALA A 891 -0.58 7.13 -19.97
C ALA A 891 -1.24 5.88 -19.34
N LEU A 892 -0.45 4.95 -18.81
CA LEU A 892 -0.96 3.78 -18.08
C LEU A 892 -1.51 4.18 -16.71
N GLU A 893 -0.85 5.09 -16.00
CA GLU A 893 -1.34 5.61 -14.71
C GLU A 893 -2.65 6.40 -14.89
N GLU A 894 -2.74 7.27 -15.89
CA GLU A 894 -3.97 8.01 -16.24
C GLU A 894 -5.13 7.06 -16.61
N ALA A 895 -4.81 5.88 -17.15
CA ALA A 895 -5.78 4.84 -17.44
C ALA A 895 -6.08 3.92 -16.24
N GLY A 896 -5.63 4.28 -15.03
CA GLY A 896 -5.95 3.58 -13.79
C GLY A 896 -4.91 2.54 -13.32
N ALA A 897 -3.80 2.34 -14.04
CA ALA A 897 -2.70 1.51 -13.57
C ALA A 897 -1.81 2.31 -12.57
N THR A 898 -2.38 2.69 -11.43
CA THR A 898 -1.71 3.57 -10.43
C THR A 898 -0.44 2.98 -9.82
N GLY A 899 -0.25 1.65 -9.88
CA GLY A 899 0.96 0.96 -9.44
C GLY A 899 1.94 0.64 -10.58
N ALA A 900 1.92 1.40 -11.69
CA ALA A 900 2.78 1.12 -12.83
C ALA A 900 4.27 1.28 -12.48
N HIS A 901 5.05 0.21 -12.70
CA HIS A 901 6.49 0.17 -12.44
C HIS A 901 7.24 -0.48 -13.60
N ALA A 902 8.03 0.29 -14.31
CA ALA A 902 8.84 -0.21 -15.41
C ALA A 902 10.18 -0.77 -14.93
N TRP A 903 10.46 -2.02 -15.26
CA TRP A 903 11.74 -2.63 -14.95
C TRP A 903 12.82 -2.12 -15.93
N PRO A 904 13.94 -1.54 -15.48
CA PRO A 904 14.86 -0.80 -16.35
C PRO A 904 15.76 -1.69 -17.20
N ARG A 905 15.77 -2.99 -16.97
CA ARG A 905 16.55 -3.98 -17.74
C ARG A 905 15.61 -4.84 -18.56
N PRO A 906 15.97 -5.19 -19.80
CA PRO A 906 15.20 -6.16 -20.57
C PRO A 906 15.31 -7.54 -19.92
N PHE A 907 14.20 -8.25 -19.80
CA PHE A 907 14.19 -9.62 -19.30
C PHE A 907 14.52 -10.65 -20.41
N GLU A 908 14.47 -10.20 -21.67
CA GLU A 908 14.90 -10.97 -22.84
C GLU A 908 15.62 -10.01 -23.78
N SER A 909 16.80 -10.40 -24.24
CA SER A 909 17.60 -9.61 -25.19
C SER A 909 18.37 -10.52 -26.13
N GLY A 910 18.51 -10.06 -27.39
CA GLY A 910 19.24 -10.76 -28.45
C GLY A 910 19.58 -9.82 -29.59
N PRO A 911 20.20 -10.32 -30.66
CA PRO A 911 20.43 -9.54 -31.86
C PRO A 911 19.09 -9.00 -32.39
N GLY A 912 18.92 -7.69 -32.38
CA GLY A 912 17.70 -7.05 -32.87
C GLY A 912 16.45 -7.25 -31.99
N LEU A 913 16.55 -7.69 -30.73
CA LEU A 913 15.42 -7.93 -29.83
C LEU A 913 15.70 -7.38 -28.41
N ALA A 914 14.73 -6.70 -27.82
CA ALA A 914 14.69 -6.46 -26.39
C ALA A 914 13.25 -6.46 -25.89
N ARG A 915 12.99 -7.07 -24.71
CA ARG A 915 11.67 -7.09 -24.08
C ARG A 915 11.77 -6.53 -22.67
N TYR A 916 10.93 -5.54 -22.39
CA TYR A 916 10.86 -4.86 -21.09
C TYR A 916 9.52 -5.16 -20.43
N ALA A 917 9.54 -5.33 -19.11
CA ALA A 917 8.34 -5.53 -18.32
C ALA A 917 7.96 -4.25 -17.57
N ILE A 918 6.68 -3.89 -17.65
CA ILE A 918 6.06 -2.85 -16.83
C ILE A 918 5.00 -3.53 -15.98
N GLY A 919 5.23 -3.63 -14.67
CA GLY A 919 4.24 -4.14 -13.73
C GLY A 919 3.09 -3.14 -13.59
N LEU A 920 1.85 -3.64 -13.49
CA LEU A 920 0.63 -2.83 -13.52
C LEU A 920 -0.07 -2.74 -12.14
N GLY A 921 0.59 -3.20 -11.07
CA GLY A 921 0.03 -3.19 -9.71
C GLY A 921 -0.73 -4.47 -9.36
N ALA A 922 -1.29 -4.50 -8.14
CA ALA A 922 -2.00 -5.66 -7.60
C ALA A 922 -3.39 -5.84 -8.21
N ALA A 923 -4.08 -4.73 -8.55
CA ALA A 923 -5.41 -4.70 -9.14
C ALA A 923 -5.40 -3.83 -10.41
N PRO A 924 -4.76 -4.29 -11.50
CA PRO A 924 -4.65 -3.49 -12.72
C PRO A 924 -5.98 -3.46 -13.47
N PRO A 925 -6.26 -2.39 -14.25
CA PRO A 925 -7.33 -2.39 -15.24
C PRO A 925 -7.19 -3.55 -16.23
N ASP A 926 -8.27 -3.89 -16.91
CA ASP A 926 -8.22 -4.95 -17.94
C ASP A 926 -7.37 -4.55 -19.16
N ALA A 927 -6.96 -5.58 -19.94
CA ALA A 927 -6.12 -5.39 -21.12
C ALA A 927 -6.77 -4.47 -22.18
N ALA A 928 -8.09 -4.53 -22.33
CA ALA A 928 -8.81 -3.74 -23.34
C ALA A 928 -8.79 -2.25 -22.99
N HIS A 929 -8.89 -1.92 -21.71
CA HIS A 929 -8.83 -0.53 -21.21
C HIS A 929 -7.44 0.09 -21.45
N LEU A 930 -6.38 -0.67 -21.28
CA LEU A 930 -5.00 -0.21 -21.46
C LEU A 930 -4.50 -0.21 -22.91
N ALA A 931 -5.18 -0.92 -23.82
CA ALA A 931 -4.77 -1.03 -25.23
C ALA A 931 -4.75 0.33 -25.94
N GLY A 932 -5.77 1.17 -25.72
CA GLY A 932 -5.86 2.49 -26.37
C GLY A 932 -4.68 3.43 -26.03
N PRO A 933 -4.34 3.64 -24.76
CA PRO A 933 -3.14 4.37 -24.34
C PRO A 933 -1.85 3.82 -24.93
N ALA A 934 -1.67 2.50 -24.91
CA ALA A 934 -0.48 1.83 -25.47
C ALA A 934 -0.35 2.04 -27.00
N ASP A 935 -1.47 1.94 -27.74
CA ASP A 935 -1.51 2.16 -29.19
C ASP A 935 -1.18 3.61 -29.57
N ARG A 936 -1.72 4.58 -28.83
CA ARG A 936 -1.36 6.00 -29.02
C ARG A 936 0.13 6.25 -28.78
N TRP A 937 0.68 5.67 -27.73
CA TRP A 937 2.10 5.81 -27.40
C TRP A 937 3.02 5.21 -28.46
N ARG A 938 2.70 4.01 -28.95
CA ARG A 938 3.53 3.33 -29.98
C ARG A 938 3.44 3.95 -31.36
N ALA A 939 2.50 4.85 -31.61
CA ALA A 939 2.35 5.53 -32.91
C ALA A 939 3.66 6.20 -33.33
N GLY A 940 4.13 5.86 -34.55
CA GLY A 940 5.41 6.32 -35.08
C GLY A 940 6.67 5.55 -34.61
N LEU A 941 6.51 4.52 -33.77
CA LEU A 941 7.60 3.61 -33.37
C LEU A 941 7.50 2.31 -34.19
N ARG A 942 8.31 2.18 -35.25
CA ARG A 942 8.37 0.94 -36.05
C ARG A 942 9.05 -0.17 -35.26
N GLY A 943 8.54 -1.40 -35.37
CA GLY A 943 9.10 -2.57 -34.70
C GLY A 943 8.89 -2.59 -33.18
N VAL A 944 7.91 -1.82 -32.68
CA VAL A 944 7.59 -1.79 -31.25
C VAL A 944 6.17 -2.29 -31.05
N GLU A 945 6.01 -3.21 -30.09
CA GLU A 945 4.75 -3.82 -29.68
C GLU A 945 4.60 -3.68 -28.17
N VAL A 946 3.36 -3.49 -27.70
CA VAL A 946 3.01 -3.54 -26.29
C VAL A 946 1.93 -4.61 -26.15
N ALA A 947 2.24 -5.65 -25.38
CA ALA A 947 1.35 -6.76 -25.12
C ALA A 947 1.04 -6.88 -23.64
N TRP A 948 -0.20 -7.27 -23.32
CA TRP A 948 -0.59 -7.65 -21.99
C TRP A 948 -0.06 -9.04 -21.64
N ALA A 949 0.42 -9.22 -20.40
CA ALA A 949 0.80 -10.51 -19.86
C ALA A 949 0.23 -10.67 -18.44
N THR A 950 -0.32 -11.85 -18.15
CA THR A 950 -0.82 -12.16 -16.81
C THR A 950 0.32 -12.48 -15.84
N GLY A 951 0.03 -12.47 -14.53
CA GLY A 951 1.01 -12.81 -13.50
C GLY A 951 1.64 -14.18 -13.75
N GLY A 952 2.97 -14.23 -13.74
CA GLY A 952 3.76 -15.43 -14.01
C GLY A 952 4.11 -15.68 -15.48
N GLU A 953 3.57 -14.94 -16.47
CA GLU A 953 3.99 -15.04 -17.87
C GLU A 953 5.34 -14.35 -18.12
N VAL A 954 5.66 -13.35 -17.32
CA VAL A 954 6.97 -12.70 -17.34
C VAL A 954 7.96 -13.56 -16.52
N PRO A 955 9.19 -13.83 -17.02
CA PRO A 955 10.21 -14.55 -16.25
C PRO A 955 10.78 -13.71 -15.11
N ASP A 956 11.73 -14.27 -14.35
CA ASP A 956 12.39 -13.55 -13.26
C ASP A 956 13.11 -12.29 -13.77
N LEU A 957 12.89 -11.15 -13.13
CA LEU A 957 13.42 -9.84 -13.55
C LEU A 957 14.75 -9.47 -12.87
N GLY A 958 15.22 -10.28 -11.95
CA GLY A 958 16.31 -9.97 -11.02
C GLY A 958 17.72 -10.38 -11.45
N THR A 959 17.94 -10.91 -12.62
CA THR A 959 19.27 -11.39 -13.08
C THR A 959 19.95 -10.45 -14.04
#